data_be1c728f1d83faf540a0b30b51f623c2
#
_entry.id   be1c728f1d83faf540a0b30b51f623c2
#
_cell.length_a   1.000
_cell.length_b   1.000
_cell.length_c   1.000
_cell.angle_alpha   90.00
_cell.angle_beta   90.00
_cell.angle_gamma   90.00
#
_symmetry.space_group_name_H-M   'P 1'
#
loop_
_entity.id
_entity.type
_entity.pdbx_description
1 polymer ?
#
loop_
_entity_poly.entity_id
_entity_poly.type
_entity_poly.pdbx_seq_one_letter_code
_entity_poly.pdbx_strand_id
1 'polypeptide(L)'
;MAQQYQPGQRWISDSEAELGLGTVLAQDGRLLTVLYPATGDTRQYALRNAPLTRVRFSPGDSITHFEGWKMTVQEVDDVDGLLVYHGLNGQNEQVTLPETQLSNFIQFRLASDRLFAGQIDPLAWFSLRYHTLEHTSRQLQSSLWGLGGVRAQPIAHQLHIAREVADRIAPRVLLADEVGLGKTIEAGLVIHRQLLSGRASRVLILVPENLQHQWLVEMRRRFNLQVALFDEERFIESDAANPFEDTQLALVALEWLVDDEKAQDALFAAGWDLMVVDEAHHLVWHEDKASPEYALVEQLAEVIPGVLLLTATPEQLGQDSHFARLRLLDPNRFHDLHAFRAESENYRPVAEAVQELLDKGRLSPAAHKTIQGFLGNEGEALLTAVNDGDAEASARLVRELLDRHGTGRVLFRNTRAAVQGFPERKLHAYPLPNPDEYLELPLGEHAELYPEVSFQSQPDIDEENRWWRFDPRVEWLIDQLKMLKRTKVLVICAHAETAMDLEDALRVRSGIPATVFHEGMNILERDRAAAYFADEEFGAQVLICSEIGSEGRNFQFSHHLVLFDLPSHPDLLEQRIGRLDRIGQKHVIELHVPYLETSPQQRLFQWYHEALNAFLNTCPTGNALQHQFGPRLLPLLENADDSEWQALIDEARAERERLEQELHTGRDRLLELNSGGAGEGDALVEDILEQDDQFALPIYMETLFDAFGIDSEDHSENALILKPSEKMLDASFPLGDDEGVTITYDRNQALSREDMQFITWEHPMVQGGMDLVLSGSMGNTAVALIKNKALKPGTVLLELLYVSEVVAPRALQLGRYLPPAALRCLLDTNGNDLSGRVSFETLNDQLESVPRASANKFVQAQRDQLTPRINAGEEKITPRHAERVAEAKRRLAADTDEELARLTALQAVNPTVRDSELVALRNQREQGLAMLDKAALRLEAIRVLVAG
;
A
#
# COMPACT_ATOMS: atom_id res chain seq x y z
N MET A 1 34.44 12.17 -14.40
CA MET A 1 34.05 12.56 -15.78
C MET A 1 32.56 12.24 -15.86
N ALA A 2 31.73 13.15 -16.36
CA ALA A 2 30.31 12.84 -16.54
C ALA A 2 30.18 11.65 -17.52
N GLN A 3 29.44 10.64 -17.17
CA GLN A 3 29.10 9.53 -18.06
C GLN A 3 28.34 10.11 -19.26
N GLN A 4 28.85 9.86 -20.46
CA GLN A 4 28.25 10.37 -21.70
C GLN A 4 27.42 9.25 -22.31
N TYR A 5 26.09 9.37 -22.20
CA TYR A 5 25.16 8.41 -22.79
C TYR A 5 24.90 8.74 -24.25
N GLN A 6 24.80 7.74 -25.10
CA GLN A 6 24.47 7.90 -26.52
C GLN A 6 23.41 6.88 -26.95
N PRO A 7 22.47 7.26 -27.82
CA PRO A 7 21.49 6.32 -28.36
C PRO A 7 22.15 5.09 -29.00
N GLY A 8 21.60 3.92 -28.71
CA GLY A 8 22.13 2.63 -29.16
C GLY A 8 23.11 1.95 -28.20
N GLN A 9 23.64 2.66 -27.21
CA GLN A 9 24.50 2.06 -26.18
C GLN A 9 23.73 1.03 -25.35
N ARG A 10 24.47 0.01 -24.90
CA ARG A 10 23.89 -1.10 -24.11
C ARG A 10 24.29 -0.98 -22.64
N TRP A 11 23.27 -0.95 -21.76
CA TRP A 11 23.42 -0.75 -20.33
C TRP A 11 22.57 -1.76 -19.55
N ILE A 12 22.96 -2.07 -18.32
CA ILE A 12 22.16 -2.85 -17.36
C ILE A 12 21.68 -1.91 -16.26
N SER A 13 20.46 -2.12 -15.79
CA SER A 13 19.98 -1.55 -14.55
C SER A 13 20.63 -2.27 -13.37
N ASP A 14 21.27 -1.51 -12.47
CA ASP A 14 21.87 -2.05 -11.25
C ASP A 14 20.79 -2.40 -10.21
N SER A 15 19.61 -1.80 -10.29
CA SER A 15 18.46 -2.02 -9.41
C SER A 15 17.41 -2.99 -9.96
N GLU A 16 17.35 -3.20 -11.29
CA GLU A 16 16.35 -4.03 -11.97
C GLU A 16 17.03 -4.95 -12.99
N ALA A 17 17.95 -5.78 -12.51
CA ALA A 17 18.75 -6.68 -13.38
C ALA A 17 17.87 -7.67 -14.18
N GLU A 18 16.67 -8.00 -13.68
CA GLU A 18 15.68 -8.85 -14.35
C GLU A 18 15.12 -8.27 -15.67
N LEU A 19 15.26 -6.97 -15.90
CA LEU A 19 14.90 -6.34 -17.17
C LEU A 19 15.82 -6.75 -18.33
N GLY A 20 17.00 -7.29 -17.98
CA GLY A 20 18.02 -7.68 -18.97
C GLY A 20 18.79 -6.49 -19.52
N LEU A 21 19.27 -6.62 -20.76
CA LEU A 21 20.12 -5.63 -21.41
C LEU A 21 19.29 -4.49 -22.02
N GLY A 22 19.43 -3.30 -21.45
CA GLY A 22 18.78 -2.08 -21.94
C GLY A 22 19.52 -1.42 -23.11
N THR A 23 18.79 -0.67 -23.93
CA THR A 23 19.31 0.15 -25.02
C THR A 23 18.94 1.61 -24.76
N VAL A 24 19.90 2.52 -24.76
CA VAL A 24 19.60 3.95 -24.67
C VAL A 24 18.84 4.39 -25.91
N LEU A 25 17.64 4.95 -25.72
CA LEU A 25 16.84 5.54 -26.80
C LEU A 25 17.14 7.03 -26.99
N ALA A 26 17.14 7.77 -25.90
CA ALA A 26 17.33 9.22 -25.94
C ALA A 26 17.89 9.75 -24.62
N GLN A 27 18.55 10.89 -24.70
CA GLN A 27 18.91 11.72 -23.56
C GLN A 27 18.28 13.09 -23.80
N ASP A 28 17.39 13.51 -22.91
CA ASP A 28 16.69 14.79 -22.96
C ASP A 28 16.86 15.53 -21.63
N GLY A 29 17.54 16.67 -21.68
CA GLY A 29 17.81 17.51 -20.51
C GLY A 29 18.48 16.74 -19.37
N ARG A 30 17.72 16.41 -18.31
CA ARG A 30 18.19 15.69 -17.12
C ARG A 30 17.77 14.22 -17.08
N LEU A 31 17.04 13.75 -18.11
CA LEU A 31 16.49 12.41 -18.19
C LEU A 31 17.21 11.55 -19.22
N LEU A 32 17.32 10.28 -18.91
CA LEU A 32 17.84 9.24 -19.79
C LEU A 32 16.74 8.19 -20.00
N THR A 33 16.34 7.99 -21.25
CA THR A 33 15.34 6.98 -21.62
C THR A 33 16.02 5.70 -22.11
N VAL A 34 15.73 4.57 -21.47
CA VAL A 34 16.29 3.25 -21.78
C VAL A 34 15.17 2.27 -22.08
N LEU A 35 15.22 1.62 -23.24
CA LEU A 35 14.34 0.51 -23.61
C LEU A 35 15.02 -0.82 -23.23
N TYR A 36 14.26 -1.70 -22.59
CA TYR A 36 14.65 -3.09 -22.28
C TYR A 36 13.95 -4.05 -23.26
N PRO A 37 14.60 -4.44 -24.37
CA PRO A 37 13.91 -5.19 -25.44
C PRO A 37 13.45 -6.60 -25.00
N ALA A 38 14.04 -7.16 -23.94
CA ALA A 38 13.69 -8.47 -23.42
C ALA A 38 12.30 -8.47 -22.77
N THR A 39 11.92 -7.39 -22.09
CA THR A 39 10.62 -7.22 -21.41
C THR A 39 9.66 -6.33 -22.20
N GLY A 40 10.19 -5.51 -23.12
CA GLY A 40 9.44 -4.45 -23.81
C GLY A 40 9.25 -3.18 -22.98
N ASP A 41 9.83 -3.14 -21.78
CA ASP A 41 9.70 -2.00 -20.86
C ASP A 41 10.60 -0.84 -21.26
N THR A 42 10.13 0.37 -21.01
CA THR A 42 10.93 1.60 -21.10
C THR A 42 11.03 2.21 -19.71
N ARG A 43 12.24 2.62 -19.32
CA ARG A 43 12.52 3.29 -18.05
C ARG A 43 13.14 4.64 -18.29
N GLN A 44 12.84 5.59 -17.42
CA GLN A 44 13.47 6.90 -17.38
C GLN A 44 14.30 7.01 -16.10
N TYR A 45 15.54 7.45 -16.25
CA TYR A 45 16.49 7.62 -15.14
C TYR A 45 16.98 9.05 -15.08
N ALA A 46 17.17 9.57 -13.87
CA ALA A 46 17.83 10.84 -13.68
C ALA A 46 19.30 10.75 -14.11
N LEU A 47 19.73 11.61 -15.00
CA LEU A 47 21.05 11.54 -15.64
C LEU A 47 22.23 11.55 -14.65
N ARG A 48 22.10 12.26 -13.53
CA ARG A 48 23.20 12.43 -12.56
C ARG A 48 23.51 11.18 -11.76
N ASN A 49 22.50 10.35 -11.47
CA ASN A 49 22.62 9.19 -10.59
C ASN A 49 21.88 7.97 -11.19
N ALA A 50 21.90 7.83 -12.51
CA ALA A 50 21.29 6.66 -13.15
C ALA A 50 21.97 5.39 -12.61
N PRO A 51 21.23 4.45 -11.98
CA PRO A 51 21.77 3.17 -11.50
C PRO A 51 21.96 2.23 -12.70
N LEU A 52 22.90 2.57 -13.55
CA LEU A 52 23.16 1.88 -14.82
C LEU A 52 24.64 1.56 -14.97
N THR A 53 24.94 0.31 -15.29
CA THR A 53 26.29 -0.14 -15.62
C THR A 53 26.45 -0.34 -17.13
N ARG A 54 27.48 0.31 -17.71
CA ARG A 54 27.82 0.16 -19.14
C ARG A 54 28.35 -1.25 -19.44
N VAL A 55 27.71 -1.90 -20.40
CA VAL A 55 28.15 -3.23 -20.85
C VAL A 55 29.33 -3.12 -21.79
N ARG A 56 30.44 -3.81 -21.45
CA ARG A 56 31.63 -3.89 -22.28
C ARG A 56 32.28 -5.27 -22.10
N PHE A 57 32.51 -5.97 -23.22
CA PHE A 57 33.23 -7.22 -23.26
C PHE A 57 34.70 -7.00 -23.64
N SER A 58 35.56 -7.89 -23.17
CA SER A 58 37.01 -7.85 -23.41
C SER A 58 37.43 -8.96 -24.35
N PRO A 59 38.63 -8.86 -24.99
CA PRO A 59 39.17 -9.98 -25.73
C PRO A 59 39.22 -11.30 -24.92
N GLY A 60 38.69 -12.37 -25.48
CA GLY A 60 38.53 -13.68 -24.85
C GLY A 60 37.10 -13.96 -24.32
N ASP A 61 36.26 -12.94 -24.21
CA ASP A 61 34.86 -13.14 -23.79
C ASP A 61 34.02 -13.75 -24.90
N SER A 62 33.07 -14.62 -24.52
CA SER A 62 32.09 -15.16 -25.45
C SER A 62 30.80 -14.35 -25.41
N ILE A 63 30.43 -13.79 -26.57
CA ILE A 63 29.20 -12.97 -26.68
C ILE A 63 28.22 -13.61 -27.65
N THR A 64 26.93 -13.30 -27.46
CA THR A 64 25.83 -13.90 -28.22
C THR A 64 25.10 -12.83 -29.02
N HIS A 65 24.88 -13.07 -30.30
CA HIS A 65 24.01 -12.25 -31.17
C HIS A 65 22.53 -12.50 -30.81
N PHE A 66 21.66 -11.54 -31.10
CA PHE A 66 20.23 -11.68 -30.81
C PHE A 66 19.57 -12.87 -31.52
N GLU A 67 20.09 -13.34 -32.62
CA GLU A 67 19.66 -14.58 -33.33
C GLU A 67 20.22 -15.89 -32.70
N GLY A 68 21.01 -15.78 -31.63
CA GLY A 68 21.48 -16.94 -30.85
C GLY A 68 22.83 -17.53 -31.22
N TRP A 69 23.51 -17.05 -32.27
CA TRP A 69 24.87 -17.50 -32.57
C TRP A 69 25.90 -16.79 -31.65
N LYS A 70 27.01 -17.49 -31.37
CA LYS A 70 28.04 -17.02 -30.43
C LYS A 70 29.35 -16.72 -31.15
N MET A 71 30.09 -15.73 -30.59
CA MET A 71 31.47 -15.45 -31.01
C MET A 71 32.37 -15.25 -29.80
N THR A 72 33.66 -15.49 -29.96
CA THR A 72 34.72 -15.14 -29.00
C THR A 72 35.35 -13.82 -29.46
N VAL A 73 35.32 -12.81 -28.61
CA VAL A 73 35.85 -11.46 -28.87
C VAL A 73 37.37 -11.53 -28.98
N GLN A 74 37.94 -10.93 -30.03
CA GLN A 74 39.38 -10.75 -30.21
C GLN A 74 39.80 -9.31 -30.12
N GLU A 75 38.96 -8.38 -30.61
CA GLU A 75 39.22 -6.96 -30.63
C GLU A 75 37.91 -6.18 -30.44
N VAL A 76 37.99 -4.98 -29.87
CA VAL A 76 36.84 -4.12 -29.57
C VAL A 76 37.17 -2.70 -30.03
N ASP A 77 36.39 -2.20 -30.98
CA ASP A 77 36.47 -0.85 -31.45
C ASP A 77 35.36 0.05 -30.84
N ASP A 78 35.70 1.30 -30.61
CA ASP A 78 34.74 2.32 -30.20
C ASP A 78 34.51 3.25 -31.42
N VAL A 79 33.36 3.15 -32.02
CA VAL A 79 32.96 3.93 -33.18
C VAL A 79 31.86 4.90 -32.75
N ASP A 80 32.18 6.16 -32.61
CA ASP A 80 31.26 7.23 -32.19
C ASP A 80 30.52 6.93 -30.88
N GLY A 81 31.23 6.29 -29.91
CA GLY A 81 30.69 5.94 -28.61
C GLY A 81 29.90 4.61 -28.56
N LEU A 82 29.77 3.92 -29.70
CA LEU A 82 29.19 2.56 -29.78
C LEU A 82 30.31 1.53 -29.93
N LEU A 83 30.16 0.41 -29.22
CA LEU A 83 31.15 -0.69 -29.27
C LEU A 83 30.86 -1.65 -30.44
N VAL A 84 31.93 -1.99 -31.15
CA VAL A 84 31.90 -3.01 -32.21
C VAL A 84 32.91 -4.09 -31.83
N TYR A 85 32.42 -5.30 -31.73
CA TYR A 85 33.22 -6.47 -31.37
C TYR A 85 33.65 -7.26 -32.62
N HIS A 86 34.94 -7.57 -32.73
CA HIS A 86 35.50 -8.41 -33.76
C HIS A 86 36.00 -9.71 -33.14
N GLY A 87 35.77 -10.85 -33.79
CA GLY A 87 36.19 -12.15 -33.23
C GLY A 87 35.81 -13.31 -34.10
N LEU A 88 35.90 -14.53 -33.54
CA LEU A 88 35.65 -15.78 -34.24
C LEU A 88 34.31 -16.41 -33.78
N ASN A 89 33.50 -16.84 -34.76
CA ASN A 89 32.31 -17.64 -34.48
C ASN A 89 32.65 -19.10 -34.16
N GLY A 90 31.64 -19.93 -33.83
CA GLY A 90 31.82 -21.38 -33.52
C GLY A 90 32.37 -22.20 -34.68
N GLN A 91 32.47 -21.62 -35.88
CA GLN A 91 33.06 -22.25 -37.09
C GLN A 91 34.46 -21.70 -37.40
N ASN A 92 35.08 -20.93 -36.49
CA ASN A 92 36.36 -20.26 -36.67
C ASN A 92 36.39 -19.23 -37.81
N GLU A 93 35.27 -18.62 -38.18
CA GLU A 93 35.19 -17.55 -39.16
C GLU A 93 35.24 -16.21 -38.44
N GLN A 94 35.94 -15.22 -39.07
CA GLN A 94 35.93 -13.85 -38.55
C GLN A 94 34.57 -13.23 -38.77
N VAL A 95 33.98 -12.73 -37.65
CA VAL A 95 32.70 -12.05 -37.62
C VAL A 95 32.80 -10.77 -36.82
N THR A 96 31.92 -9.81 -37.16
CA THR A 96 31.80 -8.52 -36.46
C THR A 96 30.42 -8.41 -35.85
N LEU A 97 30.34 -7.95 -34.60
CA LEU A 97 29.09 -7.82 -33.86
C LEU A 97 29.01 -6.44 -33.22
N PRO A 98 28.20 -5.50 -33.76
CA PRO A 98 27.89 -4.26 -33.09
C PRO A 98 27.14 -4.48 -31.75
N GLU A 99 27.38 -3.66 -30.74
CA GLU A 99 26.71 -3.80 -29.44
C GLU A 99 25.16 -3.74 -29.54
N THR A 100 24.63 -3.03 -30.53
CA THR A 100 23.18 -2.95 -30.78
C THR A 100 22.55 -4.30 -31.15
N GLN A 101 23.36 -5.25 -31.64
CA GLN A 101 22.96 -6.60 -32.04
C GLN A 101 23.26 -7.68 -30.98
N LEU A 102 23.73 -7.29 -29.81
CA LEU A 102 23.91 -8.20 -28.70
C LEU A 102 22.56 -8.79 -28.25
N SER A 103 22.61 -10.05 -27.83
CA SER A 103 21.45 -10.72 -27.20
C SER A 103 20.97 -9.92 -25.98
N ASN A 104 19.67 -9.76 -25.85
CA ASN A 104 19.06 -9.06 -24.70
C ASN A 104 19.11 -9.89 -23.40
N PHE A 105 19.49 -11.17 -23.48
CA PHE A 105 19.59 -12.13 -22.38
C PHE A 105 21.08 -12.46 -22.09
N ILE A 106 21.90 -11.47 -21.79
CA ILE A 106 23.33 -11.68 -21.57
C ILE A 106 23.58 -11.95 -20.09
N GLN A 107 24.29 -13.05 -19.78
CA GLN A 107 24.86 -13.32 -18.46
C GLN A 107 26.13 -12.48 -18.26
N PHE A 108 26.11 -11.61 -17.25
CA PHE A 108 27.27 -10.82 -16.88
C PHE A 108 28.04 -11.51 -15.76
N ARG A 109 29.36 -11.72 -15.97
CA ARG A 109 30.29 -12.26 -14.99
C ARG A 109 29.90 -13.67 -14.50
N LEU A 110 30.26 -14.67 -15.28
CA LEU A 110 30.12 -16.04 -14.84
C LEU A 110 30.91 -16.28 -13.54
N ALA A 111 30.27 -16.92 -12.56
CA ALA A 111 30.91 -17.27 -11.29
C ALA A 111 32.22 -18.05 -11.48
N SER A 112 32.32 -18.90 -12.53
CA SER A 112 33.51 -19.60 -12.93
C SER A 112 34.66 -18.67 -13.28
N ASP A 113 34.39 -17.55 -14.01
CA ASP A 113 35.44 -16.64 -14.46
C ASP A 113 36.04 -15.88 -13.26
N ARG A 114 35.19 -15.46 -12.32
CA ARG A 114 35.65 -14.86 -11.06
C ARG A 114 36.48 -15.81 -10.23
N LEU A 115 36.03 -17.07 -10.08
CA LEU A 115 36.76 -18.10 -9.36
C LEU A 115 38.17 -18.27 -9.92
N PHE A 116 38.31 -18.44 -11.24
CA PHE A 116 39.57 -18.62 -11.91
C PHE A 116 40.41 -17.35 -12.04
N ALA A 117 39.79 -16.16 -11.96
CA ALA A 117 40.50 -14.90 -11.82
C ALA A 117 40.99 -14.62 -10.37
N GLY A 118 40.70 -15.53 -9.42
CA GLY A 118 41.10 -15.39 -8.02
C GLY A 118 40.28 -14.33 -7.24
N GLN A 119 39.12 -13.98 -7.73
CA GLN A 119 38.15 -13.14 -7.02
C GLN A 119 37.33 -14.05 -6.10
N ILE A 120 37.85 -14.34 -4.93
CA ILE A 120 37.24 -15.21 -3.91
C ILE A 120 36.69 -14.35 -2.81
N ASP A 121 35.42 -14.52 -2.50
CA ASP A 121 34.71 -13.76 -1.49
C ASP A 121 34.73 -14.45 -0.12
N PRO A 122 34.47 -13.73 0.98
CA PRO A 122 34.27 -14.32 2.30
C PRO A 122 33.10 -15.33 2.29
N LEU A 123 33.24 -16.41 3.07
CA LEU A 123 32.23 -17.47 3.16
C LEU A 123 30.84 -16.98 3.55
N ALA A 124 30.79 -15.97 4.43
CA ALA A 124 29.53 -15.36 4.88
C ALA A 124 28.70 -14.78 3.70
N TRP A 125 29.38 -14.20 2.69
CA TRP A 125 28.69 -13.66 1.50
C TRP A 125 28.05 -14.73 0.62
N PHE A 126 28.68 -15.91 0.51
CA PHE A 126 28.08 -17.03 -0.21
C PHE A 126 26.81 -17.52 0.49
N SER A 127 26.85 -17.62 1.83
CA SER A 127 25.69 -18.00 2.63
C SER A 127 24.60 -16.94 2.57
N LEU A 128 24.96 -15.66 2.65
CA LEU A 128 24.00 -14.56 2.52
C LEU A 128 23.28 -14.61 1.15
N ARG A 129 24.02 -14.80 0.04
CA ARG A 129 23.43 -14.94 -1.31
C ARG A 129 22.47 -16.12 -1.40
N TYR A 130 22.82 -17.28 -0.85
CA TYR A 130 21.92 -18.43 -0.80
C TYR A 130 20.62 -18.12 -0.04
N HIS A 131 20.73 -17.56 1.15
CA HIS A 131 19.56 -17.20 1.94
C HIS A 131 18.71 -16.09 1.29
N THR A 132 19.35 -15.13 0.62
CA THR A 132 18.65 -14.10 -0.14
C THR A 132 17.78 -14.73 -1.26
N LEU A 133 18.33 -15.65 -2.03
CA LEU A 133 17.57 -16.39 -3.05
C LEU A 133 16.38 -17.15 -2.46
N GLU A 134 16.57 -17.84 -1.33
CA GLU A 134 15.51 -18.60 -0.66
C GLU A 134 14.42 -17.67 -0.12
N HIS A 135 14.78 -16.53 0.48
CA HIS A 135 13.81 -15.56 0.98
C HIS A 135 13.08 -14.86 -0.16
N THR A 136 13.77 -14.42 -1.21
CA THR A 136 13.14 -13.84 -2.41
C THR A 136 12.14 -14.80 -3.02
N SER A 137 12.53 -16.08 -3.17
CA SER A 137 11.66 -17.12 -3.69
C SER A 137 10.39 -17.30 -2.84
N ARG A 138 10.54 -17.30 -1.51
CA ARG A 138 9.41 -17.45 -0.59
C ARG A 138 8.46 -16.24 -0.67
N GLN A 139 9.00 -15.02 -0.70
CA GLN A 139 8.21 -13.81 -0.77
C GLN A 139 7.40 -13.72 -2.08
N LEU A 140 8.02 -13.98 -3.23
CA LEU A 140 7.32 -13.96 -4.52
C LEU A 140 6.18 -14.98 -4.63
N GLN A 141 6.22 -16.06 -3.84
CA GLN A 141 5.17 -17.09 -3.78
C GLN A 141 4.13 -16.82 -2.67
N SER A 142 4.37 -15.85 -1.78
CA SER A 142 3.49 -15.55 -0.66
C SER A 142 2.18 -14.90 -1.11
N SER A 143 1.07 -15.38 -0.57
CA SER A 143 -0.25 -14.74 -0.71
C SER A 143 -0.32 -13.37 -0.04
N LEU A 144 0.58 -13.13 0.94
CA LEU A 144 0.66 -11.90 1.72
C LEU A 144 1.47 -10.79 1.02
N TRP A 145 2.17 -11.10 -0.08
CA TRP A 145 3.01 -10.13 -0.78
C TRP A 145 2.22 -8.88 -1.20
N GLY A 146 2.65 -7.72 -0.72
CA GLY A 146 1.97 -6.44 -0.90
C GLY A 146 0.85 -6.13 0.10
N LEU A 147 0.58 -7.02 1.06
CA LEU A 147 -0.43 -6.83 2.11
C LEU A 147 0.17 -6.87 3.53
N GLY A 148 1.12 -7.78 3.76
CA GLY A 148 1.67 -8.06 5.09
C GLY A 148 2.64 -7.01 5.60
N GLY A 149 3.37 -6.35 4.70
CA GLY A 149 4.43 -5.41 5.05
C GLY A 149 3.98 -4.01 5.44
N VAL A 150 2.70 -3.72 5.38
CA VAL A 150 2.16 -2.39 5.64
C VAL A 150 2.14 -2.07 7.13
N ARG A 151 2.51 -0.86 7.50
CA ARG A 151 2.48 -0.34 8.87
C ARG A 151 1.05 0.04 9.26
N ALA A 152 0.18 -0.94 9.33
CA ALA A 152 -1.21 -0.83 9.76
C ALA A 152 -1.60 -2.05 10.58
N GLN A 153 -2.66 -1.94 11.39
CA GLN A 153 -3.27 -3.12 11.98
C GLN A 153 -3.87 -3.99 10.87
N PRO A 154 -3.63 -5.31 10.86
CA PRO A 154 -4.27 -6.19 9.91
C PRO A 154 -5.76 -6.33 10.27
N ILE A 155 -6.64 -5.89 9.37
CA ILE A 155 -8.09 -5.89 9.55
C ILE A 155 -8.70 -6.74 8.44
N ALA A 156 -9.52 -7.73 8.82
CA ALA A 156 -10.02 -8.78 7.94
C ALA A 156 -10.69 -8.25 6.66
N HIS A 157 -11.66 -7.32 6.79
CA HIS A 157 -12.35 -6.78 5.62
C HIS A 157 -11.43 -5.97 4.70
N GLN A 158 -10.52 -5.17 5.26
CA GLN A 158 -9.57 -4.38 4.46
C GLN A 158 -8.63 -5.28 3.65
N LEU A 159 -8.11 -6.34 4.27
CA LEU A 159 -7.22 -7.30 3.61
C LEU A 159 -7.95 -8.10 2.53
N HIS A 160 -9.21 -8.52 2.81
CA HIS A 160 -10.03 -9.21 1.82
C HIS A 160 -10.31 -8.33 0.60
N ILE A 161 -10.79 -7.10 0.80
CA ILE A 161 -11.07 -6.13 -0.26
C ILE A 161 -9.78 -5.83 -1.05
N ALA A 162 -8.69 -5.53 -0.35
CA ALA A 162 -7.42 -5.22 -1.00
C ALA A 162 -6.91 -6.37 -1.88
N ARG A 163 -7.00 -7.63 -1.41
CA ARG A 163 -6.63 -8.81 -2.18
C ARG A 163 -7.52 -8.98 -3.41
N GLU A 164 -8.84 -8.97 -3.21
CA GLU A 164 -9.81 -9.16 -4.29
C GLU A 164 -9.70 -8.09 -5.39
N VAL A 165 -9.45 -6.84 -5.00
CA VAL A 165 -9.33 -5.71 -5.93
C VAL A 165 -7.95 -5.67 -6.59
N ALA A 166 -6.87 -5.80 -5.82
CA ALA A 166 -5.50 -5.66 -6.35
C ALA A 166 -5.07 -6.84 -7.22
N ASP A 167 -5.70 -8.02 -7.09
CA ASP A 167 -5.41 -9.17 -7.95
C ASP A 167 -6.03 -9.05 -9.34
N ARG A 168 -6.87 -8.04 -9.60
CA ARG A 168 -7.37 -7.71 -10.93
C ARG A 168 -6.33 -6.97 -11.75
N ILE A 169 -6.32 -7.19 -13.07
CA ILE A 169 -5.34 -6.54 -13.97
C ILE A 169 -5.57 -5.03 -14.03
N ALA A 170 -6.81 -4.60 -14.13
CA ALA A 170 -7.20 -3.19 -14.17
C ALA A 170 -8.46 -3.01 -13.29
N PRO A 171 -8.28 -2.84 -11.96
CA PRO A 171 -9.40 -2.75 -11.04
C PRO A 171 -10.22 -1.47 -11.28
N ARG A 172 -11.54 -1.61 -11.34
CA ARG A 172 -12.48 -0.47 -11.41
C ARG A 172 -13.56 -0.69 -10.37
N VAL A 173 -13.40 -0.02 -9.20
CA VAL A 173 -14.25 -0.26 -8.03
C VAL A 173 -14.56 1.02 -7.28
N LEU A 174 -15.68 1.00 -6.57
CA LEU A 174 -16.11 1.98 -5.59
C LEU A 174 -15.93 1.40 -4.19
N LEU A 175 -15.04 1.97 -3.39
CA LEU A 175 -14.87 1.69 -1.97
C LEU A 175 -15.76 2.64 -1.17
N ALA A 176 -16.78 2.08 -0.55
CA ALA A 176 -17.89 2.83 0.05
C ALA A 176 -18.09 2.52 1.54
N ASP A 177 -17.03 2.14 2.21
CA ASP A 177 -17.03 1.85 3.65
C ASP A 177 -17.39 3.09 4.47
N GLU A 178 -18.11 2.90 5.59
CA GLU A 178 -18.45 3.99 6.51
C GLU A 178 -17.20 4.73 7.02
N VAL A 179 -17.42 5.96 7.49
CA VAL A 179 -16.36 6.76 8.11
C VAL A 179 -15.72 6.00 9.27
N GLY A 180 -14.39 6.03 9.33
CA GLY A 180 -13.60 5.34 10.37
C GLY A 180 -13.25 3.88 10.08
N LEU A 181 -13.74 3.28 8.99
CA LEU A 181 -13.37 1.92 8.57
C LEU A 181 -12.04 1.85 7.79
N GLY A 182 -11.47 3.00 7.41
CA GLY A 182 -10.12 3.09 6.84
C GLY A 182 -10.02 2.92 5.33
N LYS A 183 -10.93 3.51 4.55
CA LYS A 183 -10.90 3.52 3.07
C LYS A 183 -9.55 3.91 2.47
N THR A 184 -8.87 4.91 3.03
CA THR A 184 -7.53 5.32 2.61
C THR A 184 -6.52 4.18 2.77
N ILE A 185 -6.66 3.36 3.83
CA ILE A 185 -5.81 2.18 4.05
C ILE A 185 -6.12 1.09 3.03
N GLU A 186 -7.39 0.85 2.72
CA GLU A 186 -7.81 -0.10 1.67
C GLU A 186 -7.24 0.30 0.31
N ALA A 187 -7.41 1.55 -0.08
CA ALA A 187 -6.85 2.08 -1.33
C ALA A 187 -5.32 2.00 -1.33
N GLY A 188 -4.66 2.35 -0.21
CA GLY A 188 -3.23 2.23 -0.04
C GLY A 188 -2.72 0.79 -0.16
N LEU A 189 -3.43 -0.19 0.42
CA LEU A 189 -3.13 -1.63 0.27
C LEU A 189 -3.25 -2.07 -1.21
N VAL A 190 -4.29 -1.61 -1.91
CA VAL A 190 -4.46 -1.90 -3.35
C VAL A 190 -3.31 -1.30 -4.16
N ILE A 191 -2.98 -0.02 -3.94
CA ILE A 191 -1.85 0.65 -4.61
C ILE A 191 -0.55 -0.10 -4.36
N HIS A 192 -0.24 -0.40 -3.09
CA HIS A 192 0.99 -1.06 -2.67
C HIS A 192 1.13 -2.44 -3.32
N ARG A 193 0.08 -3.28 -3.29
CA ARG A 193 0.10 -4.60 -3.93
C ARG A 193 0.18 -4.51 -5.46
N GLN A 194 -0.50 -3.55 -6.10
CA GLN A 194 -0.43 -3.34 -7.55
C GLN A 194 0.98 -2.92 -7.98
N LEU A 195 1.66 -2.05 -7.22
CA LEU A 195 3.03 -1.62 -7.49
C LEU A 195 4.03 -2.78 -7.28
N LEU A 196 3.96 -3.50 -6.16
CA LEU A 196 4.87 -4.62 -5.88
C LEU A 196 4.68 -5.79 -6.85
N SER A 197 3.46 -6.03 -7.31
CA SER A 197 3.18 -7.05 -8.32
C SER A 197 3.50 -6.61 -9.75
N GLY A 198 3.83 -5.33 -9.97
CA GLY A 198 4.11 -4.75 -11.28
C GLY A 198 2.89 -4.61 -12.19
N ARG A 199 1.67 -4.75 -11.65
CA ARG A 199 0.42 -4.53 -12.39
C ARG A 199 0.15 -3.06 -12.66
N ALA A 200 0.59 -2.18 -11.75
CA ALA A 200 0.65 -0.76 -11.95
C ALA A 200 2.10 -0.27 -11.75
N SER A 201 2.52 0.67 -12.57
CA SER A 201 3.82 1.36 -12.47
C SER A 201 3.61 2.83 -12.17
N ARG A 202 2.49 3.39 -12.60
CA ARG A 202 2.16 4.81 -12.46
C ARG A 202 0.77 5.00 -11.87
N VAL A 203 0.69 5.73 -10.76
CA VAL A 203 -0.56 5.94 -10.03
C VAL A 203 -0.84 7.43 -9.86
N LEU A 204 -2.04 7.84 -10.23
CA LEU A 204 -2.56 9.19 -10.04
C LEU A 204 -3.55 9.18 -8.86
N ILE A 205 -3.33 10.04 -7.86
CA ILE A 205 -4.20 10.20 -6.69
C ILE A 205 -4.80 11.59 -6.74
N LEU A 206 -6.11 11.68 -6.94
CA LEU A 206 -6.89 12.91 -6.97
C LEU A 206 -7.67 13.04 -5.65
N VAL A 207 -7.45 14.14 -4.96
CA VAL A 207 -8.06 14.39 -3.64
C VAL A 207 -8.52 15.84 -3.53
N PRO A 208 -9.45 16.17 -2.62
CA PRO A 208 -9.66 17.56 -2.20
C PRO A 208 -8.39 18.18 -1.62
N GLU A 209 -8.17 19.48 -1.81
CA GLU A 209 -6.97 20.19 -1.37
C GLU A 209 -6.65 19.95 0.12
N ASN A 210 -7.65 19.97 0.97
CA ASN A 210 -7.51 19.75 2.41
C ASN A 210 -7.05 18.33 2.80
N LEU A 211 -7.20 17.32 1.92
CA LEU A 211 -6.77 15.94 2.18
C LEU A 211 -5.39 15.60 1.62
N GLN A 212 -4.76 16.48 0.82
CA GLN A 212 -3.45 16.23 0.21
C GLN A 212 -2.39 15.87 1.26
N HIS A 213 -2.31 16.65 2.34
CA HIS A 213 -1.32 16.40 3.39
C HIS A 213 -1.55 15.04 4.09
N GLN A 214 -2.79 14.68 4.36
CA GLN A 214 -3.13 13.39 4.96
C GLN A 214 -2.68 12.23 4.06
N TRP A 215 -3.00 12.27 2.77
CA TRP A 215 -2.59 11.25 1.81
C TRP A 215 -1.08 11.13 1.70
N LEU A 216 -0.37 12.26 1.61
CA LEU A 216 1.09 12.29 1.56
C LEU A 216 1.72 11.59 2.76
N VAL A 217 1.24 11.92 3.97
CA VAL A 217 1.74 11.34 5.21
C VAL A 217 1.40 9.84 5.33
N GLU A 218 0.17 9.45 5.00
CA GLU A 218 -0.25 8.05 5.08
C GLU A 218 0.51 7.17 4.07
N MET A 219 0.66 7.61 2.81
CA MET A 219 1.42 6.88 1.80
C MET A 219 2.87 6.69 2.22
N ARG A 220 3.51 7.76 2.70
CA ARG A 220 4.90 7.71 3.13
C ARG A 220 5.13 6.84 4.36
N ARG A 221 4.28 6.97 5.40
CA ARG A 221 4.52 6.34 6.70
C ARG A 221 4.00 4.92 6.82
N ARG A 222 2.85 4.63 6.19
CA ARG A 222 2.22 3.32 6.29
C ARG A 222 2.68 2.36 5.19
N PHE A 223 2.93 2.90 3.99
CA PHE A 223 3.23 2.11 2.79
C PHE A 223 4.67 2.29 2.29
N ASN A 224 5.46 3.17 2.89
CA ASN A 224 6.80 3.55 2.41
C ASN A 224 6.80 4.05 0.95
N LEU A 225 5.70 4.62 0.48
CA LEU A 225 5.54 5.15 -0.86
C LEU A 225 5.90 6.63 -0.91
N GLN A 226 6.81 7.01 -1.82
CA GLN A 226 7.15 8.40 -2.08
C GLN A 226 6.22 8.95 -3.15
N VAL A 227 5.23 9.71 -2.71
CA VAL A 227 4.26 10.36 -3.59
C VAL A 227 4.69 11.80 -3.83
N ALA A 228 4.66 12.24 -5.08
CA ALA A 228 4.97 13.61 -5.46
C ALA A 228 3.71 14.47 -5.40
N LEU A 229 3.70 15.46 -4.52
CA LEU A 229 2.65 16.47 -4.49
C LEU A 229 2.82 17.42 -5.67
N PHE A 230 1.77 17.59 -6.46
CA PHE A 230 1.70 18.57 -7.55
C PHE A 230 0.72 19.68 -7.20
N ASP A 231 1.22 20.90 -7.31
CA ASP A 231 0.53 22.16 -7.20
C ASP A 231 0.96 23.09 -8.34
N GLU A 232 0.37 24.27 -8.42
CA GLU A 232 0.69 25.28 -9.44
C GLU A 232 2.18 25.68 -9.43
N GLU A 233 2.77 25.85 -8.23
CA GLU A 233 4.16 26.27 -8.06
C GLU A 233 5.11 25.21 -8.64
N ARG A 234 4.95 23.95 -8.24
CA ARG A 234 5.76 22.84 -8.76
C ARG A 234 5.58 22.64 -10.27
N PHE A 235 4.36 22.80 -10.77
CA PHE A 235 4.08 22.63 -12.20
C PHE A 235 4.76 23.71 -13.05
N ILE A 236 4.78 24.96 -12.57
CA ILE A 236 5.44 26.08 -13.24
C ILE A 236 6.96 26.02 -13.12
N GLU A 237 7.49 25.60 -11.96
CA GLU A 237 8.95 25.57 -11.71
C GLU A 237 9.66 24.38 -12.37
N SER A 238 8.92 23.41 -12.87
CA SER A 238 9.53 22.24 -13.53
C SER A 238 10.14 22.62 -14.87
N ASP A 239 11.41 22.23 -15.09
CA ASP A 239 12.12 22.36 -16.38
C ASP A 239 11.74 21.24 -17.38
N ALA A 240 10.90 20.28 -16.99
CA ALA A 240 10.52 19.14 -17.82
C ALA A 240 9.49 19.54 -18.88
N ALA A 241 9.52 18.87 -20.03
CA ALA A 241 8.52 19.06 -21.08
C ALA A 241 7.11 18.69 -20.60
N ASN A 242 7.02 17.64 -19.79
CA ASN A 242 5.82 17.26 -19.05
C ASN A 242 6.19 16.92 -17.60
N PRO A 243 5.86 17.78 -16.63
CA PRO A 243 6.23 17.57 -15.22
C PRO A 243 5.70 16.28 -14.62
N PHE A 244 4.56 15.78 -15.08
CA PHE A 244 3.98 14.53 -14.57
C PHE A 244 4.76 13.28 -15.02
N GLU A 245 5.55 13.34 -16.07
CA GLU A 245 6.38 12.20 -16.51
C GLU A 245 7.57 11.93 -15.59
N ASP A 246 7.98 12.91 -14.77
CA ASP A 246 9.10 12.79 -13.84
C ASP A 246 8.78 11.97 -12.58
N THR A 247 7.52 11.56 -12.39
CA THR A 247 7.08 10.82 -11.20
C THR A 247 6.23 9.60 -11.53
N GLN A 248 6.34 8.58 -10.69
CA GLN A 248 5.49 7.40 -10.78
C GLN A 248 4.20 7.54 -9.97
N LEU A 249 4.25 8.26 -8.85
CA LEU A 249 3.12 8.46 -7.95
C LEU A 249 2.85 9.96 -7.82
N ALA A 250 1.74 10.43 -8.40
CA ALA A 250 1.34 11.82 -8.32
C ALA A 250 0.12 12.00 -7.40
N LEU A 251 0.18 12.99 -6.53
CA LEU A 251 -0.92 13.44 -5.67
C LEU A 251 -1.31 14.85 -6.07
N VAL A 252 -2.55 15.06 -6.46
CA VAL A 252 -3.01 16.30 -7.08
C VAL A 252 -4.35 16.72 -6.47
N ALA A 253 -4.50 18.02 -6.20
CA ALA A 253 -5.79 18.59 -5.83
C ALA A 253 -6.70 18.70 -7.07
N LEU A 254 -7.92 18.18 -6.94
CA LEU A 254 -8.87 18.18 -8.05
C LEU A 254 -9.31 19.61 -8.42
N GLU A 255 -9.45 20.47 -7.43
CA GLU A 255 -9.83 21.87 -7.59
C GLU A 255 -8.82 22.64 -8.46
N TRP A 256 -7.53 22.47 -8.20
CA TRP A 256 -6.48 23.10 -9.02
C TRP A 256 -6.51 22.60 -10.47
N LEU A 257 -6.67 21.29 -10.68
CA LEU A 257 -6.70 20.72 -12.03
C LEU A 257 -7.86 21.24 -12.88
N VAL A 258 -9.02 21.47 -12.29
CA VAL A 258 -10.19 21.97 -13.02
C VAL A 258 -9.93 23.37 -13.60
N ASP A 259 -9.14 24.18 -12.92
CA ASP A 259 -8.86 25.56 -13.32
C ASP A 259 -7.64 25.72 -14.26
N ASP A 260 -6.84 24.67 -14.48
CA ASP A 260 -5.62 24.70 -15.31
C ASP A 260 -5.66 23.72 -16.50
N GLU A 261 -6.07 24.22 -17.68
CA GLU A 261 -6.12 23.42 -18.92
C GLU A 261 -4.75 22.84 -19.33
N LYS A 262 -3.64 23.53 -19.03
CA LYS A 262 -2.29 23.05 -19.39
C LYS A 262 -1.89 21.87 -18.50
N ALA A 263 -2.22 21.94 -17.22
CA ALA A 263 -2.00 20.84 -16.30
C ALA A 263 -2.84 19.63 -16.69
N GLN A 264 -4.09 19.83 -17.14
CA GLN A 264 -4.95 18.75 -17.65
C GLN A 264 -4.30 18.08 -18.88
N ASP A 265 -3.90 18.85 -19.90
CA ASP A 265 -3.27 18.31 -21.11
C ASP A 265 -2.00 17.51 -20.80
N ALA A 266 -1.16 18.01 -19.90
CA ALA A 266 0.06 17.34 -19.45
C ALA A 266 -0.27 16.04 -18.67
N LEU A 267 -1.30 16.07 -17.84
CA LEU A 267 -1.76 14.91 -17.07
C LEU A 267 -2.27 13.78 -17.97
N PHE A 268 -3.08 14.12 -19.00
CA PHE A 268 -3.55 13.17 -20.00
C PHE A 268 -2.41 12.54 -20.81
N ALA A 269 -1.41 13.34 -21.17
CA ALA A 269 -0.26 12.87 -21.95
C ALA A 269 0.69 11.95 -21.16
N ALA A 270 0.72 12.07 -19.82
CA ALA A 270 1.66 11.36 -18.97
C ALA A 270 1.47 9.84 -18.94
N GLY A 271 0.23 9.34 -19.15
CA GLY A 271 -0.12 7.91 -19.13
C GLY A 271 -0.07 7.32 -17.72
N TRP A 272 -1.22 6.84 -17.22
CA TRP A 272 -1.40 6.29 -15.87
C TRP A 272 -2.00 4.89 -15.95
N ASP A 273 -1.60 4.01 -15.01
CA ASP A 273 -2.15 2.65 -14.92
C ASP A 273 -3.34 2.58 -13.97
N LEU A 274 -3.31 3.38 -12.91
CA LEU A 274 -4.32 3.42 -11.86
C LEU A 274 -4.61 4.86 -11.44
N MET A 275 -5.88 5.21 -11.36
CA MET A 275 -6.36 6.47 -10.79
C MET A 275 -7.14 6.18 -9.50
N VAL A 276 -6.88 6.95 -8.47
CA VAL A 276 -7.63 6.96 -7.20
C VAL A 276 -8.27 8.32 -7.04
N VAL A 277 -9.56 8.36 -6.75
CA VAL A 277 -10.29 9.60 -6.46
C VAL A 277 -10.92 9.50 -5.09
N ASP A 278 -10.45 10.31 -4.16
CA ASP A 278 -11.02 10.36 -2.81
C ASP A 278 -12.20 11.34 -2.74
N GLU A 279 -13.06 11.12 -1.75
CA GLU A 279 -14.31 11.87 -1.53
C GLU A 279 -15.13 12.04 -2.83
N ALA A 280 -15.27 10.95 -3.59
CA ALA A 280 -15.98 10.93 -4.86
C ALA A 280 -17.45 11.39 -4.78
N HIS A 281 -17.97 11.65 -3.57
CA HIS A 281 -19.29 12.26 -3.38
C HIS A 281 -19.32 13.74 -3.79
N HIS A 282 -18.18 14.42 -3.90
CA HIS A 282 -18.09 15.78 -4.44
C HIS A 282 -18.22 15.84 -5.97
N LEU A 283 -18.09 14.70 -6.66
CA LEU A 283 -18.34 14.63 -8.11
C LEU A 283 -19.83 14.71 -8.41
N VAL A 284 -20.33 15.92 -8.62
CA VAL A 284 -21.77 16.18 -8.84
C VAL A 284 -22.14 15.94 -10.30
N TRP A 285 -23.18 15.13 -10.51
CA TRP A 285 -23.71 14.83 -11.83
C TRP A 285 -25.24 14.88 -11.82
N HIS A 286 -25.80 15.48 -12.87
CA HIS A 286 -27.21 15.43 -13.23
C HIS A 286 -27.35 15.14 -14.71
N GLU A 287 -28.49 14.60 -15.13
CA GLU A 287 -28.73 14.23 -16.53
C GLU A 287 -28.48 15.37 -17.53
N ASP A 288 -28.76 16.61 -17.12
CA ASP A 288 -28.61 17.82 -17.96
C ASP A 288 -27.28 18.57 -17.74
N LYS A 289 -26.52 18.31 -16.67
CA LYS A 289 -25.33 19.05 -16.32
C LYS A 289 -24.43 18.28 -15.33
N ALA A 290 -23.18 18.07 -15.73
CA ALA A 290 -22.14 17.58 -14.82
C ALA A 290 -21.30 18.73 -14.25
N SER A 291 -20.73 18.55 -13.05
CA SER A 291 -19.72 19.49 -12.54
C SER A 291 -18.43 19.39 -13.34
N PRO A 292 -17.59 20.44 -13.36
CA PRO A 292 -16.29 20.40 -14.05
C PRO A 292 -15.39 19.26 -13.53
N GLU A 293 -15.40 19.02 -12.21
CA GLU A 293 -14.65 17.94 -11.56
C GLU A 293 -15.12 16.56 -12.06
N TYR A 294 -16.44 16.34 -12.15
CA TYR A 294 -16.98 15.11 -12.68
C TYR A 294 -16.58 14.89 -14.14
N ALA A 295 -16.69 15.94 -14.98
CA ALA A 295 -16.36 15.87 -16.39
C ALA A 295 -14.87 15.55 -16.62
N LEU A 296 -13.97 16.13 -15.82
CA LEU A 296 -12.54 15.84 -15.87
C LEU A 296 -12.25 14.38 -15.48
N VAL A 297 -12.84 13.92 -14.37
CA VAL A 297 -12.66 12.53 -13.90
C VAL A 297 -13.26 11.53 -14.90
N GLU A 298 -14.39 11.85 -15.55
CA GLU A 298 -14.99 11.01 -16.61
C GLU A 298 -14.02 10.83 -17.78
N GLN A 299 -13.42 11.92 -18.28
CA GLN A 299 -12.43 11.84 -19.36
C GLN A 299 -11.18 11.05 -18.96
N LEU A 300 -10.65 11.26 -17.75
CA LEU A 300 -9.53 10.47 -17.22
C LEU A 300 -9.88 8.99 -17.10
N ALA A 301 -11.09 8.66 -16.62
CA ALA A 301 -11.56 7.29 -16.47
C ALA A 301 -11.75 6.56 -17.81
N GLU A 302 -11.89 7.28 -18.93
CA GLU A 302 -11.93 6.68 -20.28
C GLU A 302 -10.56 6.18 -20.74
N VAL A 303 -9.49 6.86 -20.35
CA VAL A 303 -8.12 6.55 -20.79
C VAL A 303 -7.30 5.75 -19.78
N ILE A 304 -7.58 5.87 -18.47
CA ILE A 304 -6.87 5.16 -17.41
C ILE A 304 -7.54 3.79 -17.17
N PRO A 305 -6.77 2.69 -17.26
CA PRO A 305 -7.34 1.35 -17.15
C PRO A 305 -7.95 1.04 -15.78
N GLY A 306 -7.24 1.37 -14.69
CA GLY A 306 -7.67 1.13 -13.31
C GLY A 306 -8.27 2.38 -12.67
N VAL A 307 -9.38 2.26 -11.95
CA VAL A 307 -10.05 3.38 -11.27
C VAL A 307 -10.56 2.93 -9.91
N LEU A 308 -10.11 3.60 -8.85
CA LEU A 308 -10.63 3.44 -7.49
C LEU A 308 -11.35 4.73 -7.10
N LEU A 309 -12.63 4.65 -6.80
CA LEU A 309 -13.39 5.76 -6.24
C LEU A 309 -13.63 5.49 -4.74
N LEU A 310 -13.38 6.47 -3.89
CA LEU A 310 -13.59 6.37 -2.45
C LEU A 310 -14.71 7.33 -2.02
N THR A 311 -15.64 6.84 -1.22
CA THR A 311 -16.72 7.66 -0.65
C THR A 311 -17.24 7.04 0.64
N ALA A 312 -17.63 7.86 1.59
CA ALA A 312 -18.27 7.37 2.81
C ALA A 312 -19.79 7.08 2.63
N THR A 313 -20.42 7.67 1.62
CA THR A 313 -21.88 7.76 1.52
C THR A 313 -22.39 7.63 0.08
N PRO A 314 -22.36 6.40 -0.50
CA PRO A 314 -22.69 6.23 -1.92
C PRO A 314 -24.14 6.52 -2.27
N GLU A 315 -25.11 6.32 -1.35
CA GLU A 315 -26.54 6.43 -1.61
C GLU A 315 -27.22 7.64 -0.93
N GLN A 316 -26.57 8.29 0.02
CA GLN A 316 -27.15 9.41 0.78
C GLN A 316 -27.45 10.64 -0.09
N LEU A 317 -26.76 10.80 -1.21
CA LEU A 317 -27.02 11.85 -2.21
C LEU A 317 -28.05 11.44 -3.28
N GLY A 318 -28.74 10.30 -3.08
CA GLY A 318 -29.77 9.79 -3.99
C GLY A 318 -29.25 8.82 -5.06
N GLN A 319 -30.18 8.12 -5.70
CA GLN A 319 -29.88 7.10 -6.74
C GLN A 319 -29.11 7.67 -7.94
N ASP A 320 -29.31 8.93 -8.28
CA ASP A 320 -28.66 9.61 -9.41
C ASP A 320 -27.16 9.79 -9.17
N SER A 321 -26.80 10.21 -7.98
CA SER A 321 -25.41 10.37 -7.56
C SER A 321 -24.68 9.02 -7.46
N HIS A 322 -25.37 7.97 -7.02
CA HIS A 322 -24.83 6.61 -7.02
C HIS A 322 -24.61 6.08 -8.46
N PHE A 323 -25.60 6.26 -9.34
CA PHE A 323 -25.51 5.94 -10.75
C PHE A 323 -24.32 6.63 -11.42
N ALA A 324 -24.13 7.91 -11.15
CA ALA A 324 -23.04 8.71 -11.71
C ALA A 324 -21.64 8.11 -11.40
N ARG A 325 -21.42 7.64 -10.17
CA ARG A 325 -20.15 6.99 -9.81
C ARG A 325 -19.96 5.62 -10.46
N LEU A 326 -21.04 4.82 -10.55
CA LEU A 326 -20.99 3.55 -11.27
C LEU A 326 -20.72 3.77 -12.77
N ARG A 327 -21.23 4.85 -13.35
CA ARG A 327 -20.97 5.25 -14.73
C ARG A 327 -19.49 5.58 -14.97
N LEU A 328 -18.81 6.24 -14.03
CA LEU A 328 -17.35 6.46 -14.11
C LEU A 328 -16.57 5.14 -14.15
N LEU A 329 -17.06 4.11 -13.48
CA LEU A 329 -16.40 2.81 -13.44
C LEU A 329 -16.70 1.95 -14.69
N ASP A 330 -17.93 1.98 -15.17
CA ASP A 330 -18.34 1.23 -16.38
C ASP A 330 -19.42 2.00 -17.17
N PRO A 331 -19.02 2.94 -18.06
CA PRO A 331 -19.96 3.74 -18.85
C PRO A 331 -20.78 2.92 -19.83
N ASN A 332 -20.31 1.74 -20.26
CA ASN A 332 -21.06 0.88 -21.19
C ASN A 332 -22.23 0.22 -20.49
N ARG A 333 -22.07 -0.15 -19.24
CA ARG A 333 -23.11 -0.78 -18.42
C ARG A 333 -24.08 0.24 -17.85
N PHE A 334 -23.55 1.34 -17.31
CA PHE A 334 -24.31 2.37 -16.62
C PHE A 334 -24.48 3.61 -17.52
N HIS A 335 -25.20 3.47 -18.64
CA HIS A 335 -25.45 4.53 -19.60
C HIS A 335 -26.87 5.13 -19.51
N ASP A 336 -27.83 4.41 -18.94
CA ASP A 336 -29.24 4.79 -18.82
C ASP A 336 -29.69 4.77 -17.34
N LEU A 337 -29.98 5.96 -16.80
CA LEU A 337 -30.44 6.15 -15.42
C LEU A 337 -31.80 5.51 -15.17
N HIS A 338 -32.73 5.56 -16.17
CA HIS A 338 -34.04 4.98 -15.99
C HIS A 338 -34.00 3.47 -15.93
N ALA A 339 -33.19 2.84 -16.81
CA ALA A 339 -32.96 1.41 -16.78
C ALA A 339 -32.32 0.98 -15.44
N PHE A 340 -31.36 1.73 -14.92
CA PHE A 340 -30.73 1.48 -13.63
C PHE A 340 -31.72 1.53 -12.45
N ARG A 341 -32.61 2.55 -12.43
CA ARG A 341 -33.65 2.66 -11.40
C ARG A 341 -34.61 1.46 -11.44
N ALA A 342 -35.09 1.07 -12.64
CA ALA A 342 -35.98 -0.08 -12.82
C ALA A 342 -35.29 -1.41 -12.37
N GLU A 343 -34.01 -1.58 -12.67
CA GLU A 343 -33.24 -2.76 -12.24
C GLU A 343 -33.08 -2.80 -10.71
N SER A 344 -32.81 -1.65 -10.08
CA SER A 344 -32.69 -1.52 -8.64
C SER A 344 -34.00 -1.88 -7.90
N GLU A 345 -35.14 -1.49 -8.43
CA GLU A 345 -36.45 -1.86 -7.89
C GLU A 345 -36.74 -3.37 -8.02
N ASN A 346 -36.38 -3.99 -9.15
CA ASN A 346 -36.56 -5.43 -9.39
C ASN A 346 -35.67 -6.30 -8.47
N TYR A 347 -34.60 -5.75 -7.93
CA TYR A 347 -33.67 -6.45 -7.07
C TYR A 347 -34.08 -6.51 -5.58
N ARG A 348 -34.86 -5.57 -5.13
CA ARG A 348 -35.32 -5.46 -3.75
C ARG A 348 -35.91 -6.76 -3.17
N PRO A 349 -36.78 -7.52 -3.87
CA PRO A 349 -37.33 -8.78 -3.36
C PRO A 349 -36.28 -9.88 -3.13
N VAL A 350 -35.17 -9.87 -3.90
CA VAL A 350 -34.07 -10.83 -3.74
C VAL A 350 -33.26 -10.47 -2.49
N ALA A 351 -32.97 -9.18 -2.29
CA ALA A 351 -32.29 -8.71 -1.10
C ALA A 351 -33.07 -9.04 0.19
N GLU A 352 -34.39 -8.83 0.18
CA GLU A 352 -35.26 -9.20 1.30
C GLU A 352 -35.26 -10.72 1.57
N ALA A 353 -35.24 -11.55 0.51
CA ALA A 353 -35.20 -13.00 0.66
C ALA A 353 -33.87 -13.52 1.22
N VAL A 354 -32.75 -12.88 0.82
CA VAL A 354 -31.43 -13.21 1.40
C VAL A 354 -31.33 -12.75 2.84
N GLN A 355 -31.84 -11.57 3.17
CA GLN A 355 -31.91 -11.11 4.56
C GLN A 355 -32.70 -12.10 5.44
N GLU A 356 -33.84 -12.58 4.93
CA GLU A 356 -34.61 -13.61 5.65
C GLU A 356 -33.82 -14.90 5.89
N LEU A 357 -33.04 -15.34 4.91
CA LEU A 357 -32.19 -16.51 5.06
C LEU A 357 -31.14 -16.31 6.15
N LEU A 358 -30.52 -15.14 6.19
CA LEU A 358 -29.48 -14.81 7.18
C LEU A 358 -30.05 -14.71 8.61
N ASP A 359 -31.21 -14.07 8.75
CA ASP A 359 -31.83 -13.84 10.06
C ASP A 359 -32.44 -15.13 10.64
N LYS A 360 -33.01 -15.96 9.80
CA LYS A 360 -33.79 -17.15 10.22
C LYS A 360 -33.12 -18.49 9.93
N GLY A 361 -32.03 -18.51 9.17
CA GLY A 361 -31.35 -19.72 8.72
C GLY A 361 -32.19 -20.60 7.76
N ARG A 362 -33.33 -20.09 7.28
CA ARG A 362 -34.28 -20.81 6.39
C ARG A 362 -35.00 -19.81 5.51
N LEU A 363 -35.35 -20.22 4.31
CA LEU A 363 -36.17 -19.45 3.39
C LEU A 363 -37.66 -19.73 3.61
N SER A 364 -38.47 -18.67 3.65
CA SER A 364 -39.92 -18.83 3.52
C SER A 364 -40.30 -19.33 2.12
N PRO A 365 -41.49 -19.94 1.93
CA PRO A 365 -41.96 -20.34 0.59
C PRO A 365 -41.98 -19.19 -0.43
N ALA A 366 -42.22 -17.96 0.01
CA ALA A 366 -42.21 -16.78 -0.83
C ALA A 366 -40.75 -16.40 -1.24
N ALA A 367 -39.83 -16.36 -0.28
CA ALA A 367 -38.41 -16.11 -0.54
C ALA A 367 -37.79 -17.19 -1.42
N HIS A 368 -38.10 -18.46 -1.17
CA HIS A 368 -37.69 -19.61 -2.00
C HIS A 368 -38.10 -19.42 -3.44
N LYS A 369 -39.38 -19.07 -3.68
CA LYS A 369 -39.91 -18.84 -5.05
C LYS A 369 -39.25 -17.66 -5.75
N THR A 370 -38.95 -16.57 -5.02
CA THR A 370 -38.26 -15.40 -5.54
C THR A 370 -36.84 -15.77 -5.97
N ILE A 371 -36.10 -16.46 -5.13
CA ILE A 371 -34.72 -16.87 -5.43
C ILE A 371 -34.71 -17.93 -6.55
N GLN A 372 -35.64 -18.89 -6.55
CA GLN A 372 -35.77 -19.88 -7.63
C GLN A 372 -36.05 -19.23 -8.99
N GLY A 373 -36.92 -18.21 -9.02
CA GLY A 373 -37.19 -17.43 -10.24
C GLY A 373 -35.93 -16.73 -10.77
N PHE A 374 -35.03 -16.42 -9.90
CA PHE A 374 -33.78 -15.74 -10.18
C PHE A 374 -32.64 -16.69 -10.64
N LEU A 375 -32.49 -17.82 -9.95
CA LEU A 375 -31.45 -18.81 -10.24
C LEU A 375 -31.81 -19.75 -11.42
N GLY A 376 -33.07 -19.80 -11.76
CA GLY A 376 -33.58 -20.77 -12.74
C GLY A 376 -33.47 -22.21 -12.25
N ASN A 377 -33.43 -23.17 -13.18
CA ASN A 377 -33.43 -24.60 -12.87
C ASN A 377 -32.13 -25.10 -12.22
N GLU A 378 -31.05 -24.37 -12.33
CA GLU A 378 -29.74 -24.74 -11.76
C GLU A 378 -29.68 -24.55 -10.24
N GLY A 379 -30.50 -23.67 -9.69
CA GLY A 379 -30.53 -23.36 -8.25
C GLY A 379 -31.29 -24.34 -7.36
N GLU A 380 -32.09 -25.30 -7.95
CA GLU A 380 -33.00 -26.13 -7.16
C GLU A 380 -32.31 -27.06 -6.17
N ALA A 381 -31.19 -27.65 -6.56
CA ALA A 381 -30.38 -28.48 -5.66
C ALA A 381 -29.76 -27.67 -4.51
N LEU A 382 -29.28 -26.44 -4.81
CA LEU A 382 -28.70 -25.53 -3.83
C LEU A 382 -29.75 -25.04 -2.83
N LEU A 383 -30.92 -24.64 -3.32
CA LEU A 383 -32.05 -24.22 -2.49
C LEU A 383 -32.58 -25.35 -1.57
N THR A 384 -32.54 -26.60 -2.03
CA THR A 384 -32.90 -27.75 -1.21
C THR A 384 -31.91 -27.93 -0.05
N ALA A 385 -30.62 -27.90 -0.31
CA ALA A 385 -29.57 -28.00 0.71
C ALA A 385 -29.65 -26.86 1.74
N VAL A 386 -29.91 -25.62 1.27
CA VAL A 386 -30.14 -24.46 2.15
C VAL A 386 -31.34 -24.68 3.08
N ASN A 387 -32.44 -25.19 2.58
CA ASN A 387 -33.64 -25.48 3.40
C ASN A 387 -33.42 -26.63 4.41
N ASP A 388 -32.50 -27.56 4.09
CA ASP A 388 -32.07 -28.64 5.01
C ASP A 388 -31.10 -28.13 6.11
N GLY A 389 -30.71 -26.85 6.06
CA GLY A 389 -29.88 -26.20 7.08
C GLY A 389 -28.38 -26.32 6.84
N ASP A 390 -27.96 -26.57 5.60
CA ASP A 390 -26.54 -26.61 5.22
C ASP A 390 -25.99 -25.19 5.16
N ALA A 391 -25.05 -24.88 6.08
CA ALA A 391 -24.43 -23.57 6.20
C ALA A 391 -23.50 -23.25 4.99
N GLU A 392 -22.84 -24.26 4.43
CA GLU A 392 -21.98 -24.10 3.26
C GLU A 392 -22.81 -23.81 1.99
N ALA A 393 -23.93 -24.50 1.84
CA ALA A 393 -24.90 -24.23 0.79
C ALA A 393 -25.52 -22.83 0.91
N SER A 394 -25.78 -22.37 2.13
CA SER A 394 -26.28 -21.01 2.39
C SER A 394 -25.25 -19.94 1.98
N ALA A 395 -23.99 -20.10 2.38
CA ALA A 395 -22.91 -19.20 1.99
C ALA A 395 -22.69 -19.19 0.48
N ARG A 396 -22.76 -20.36 -0.15
CA ARG A 396 -22.65 -20.49 -1.61
C ARG A 396 -23.82 -19.82 -2.33
N LEU A 397 -25.06 -19.96 -1.83
CA LEU A 397 -26.24 -19.31 -2.39
C LEU A 397 -26.10 -17.79 -2.35
N VAL A 398 -25.70 -17.24 -1.22
CA VAL A 398 -25.46 -15.79 -1.08
C VAL A 398 -24.41 -15.32 -2.07
N ARG A 399 -23.29 -16.03 -2.20
CA ARG A 399 -22.24 -15.71 -3.16
C ARG A 399 -22.72 -15.75 -4.61
N GLU A 400 -23.46 -16.79 -5.03
CA GLU A 400 -24.03 -16.89 -6.37
C GLU A 400 -25.03 -15.76 -6.68
N LEU A 401 -25.81 -15.34 -5.67
CA LEU A 401 -26.74 -14.22 -5.84
C LEU A 401 -26.01 -12.88 -5.95
N LEU A 402 -24.95 -12.67 -5.18
CA LEU A 402 -24.09 -11.48 -5.27
C LEU A 402 -23.34 -11.42 -6.61
N ASP A 403 -22.81 -12.55 -7.07
CA ASP A 403 -22.08 -12.66 -8.34
C ASP A 403 -23.01 -12.39 -9.56
N ARG A 404 -24.26 -12.83 -9.49
CA ARG A 404 -25.26 -12.60 -10.55
C ARG A 404 -25.75 -11.15 -10.60
N HIS A 405 -25.61 -10.40 -9.50
CA HIS A 405 -26.10 -9.04 -9.41
C HIS A 405 -25.00 -7.98 -9.53
N GLY A 406 -24.93 -7.42 -10.65
CA GLY A 406 -24.20 -6.34 -11.28
C GLY A 406 -23.28 -5.43 -10.46
N THR A 407 -23.47 -5.20 -9.19
CA THR A 407 -22.66 -4.26 -8.41
C THR A 407 -21.75 -4.93 -7.37
N GLY A 408 -21.91 -6.20 -7.05
CA GLY A 408 -21.11 -6.89 -6.03
C GLY A 408 -19.61 -6.94 -6.34
N ARG A 409 -19.22 -6.91 -7.62
CA ARG A 409 -17.80 -6.83 -8.03
C ARG A 409 -17.27 -5.41 -8.10
N VAL A 410 -18.13 -4.40 -8.18
CA VAL A 410 -17.76 -3.01 -8.46
C VAL A 410 -17.86 -2.14 -7.22
N LEU A 411 -18.70 -2.54 -6.27
CA LEU A 411 -18.97 -1.81 -5.04
C LEU A 411 -18.66 -2.67 -3.83
N PHE A 412 -17.75 -2.19 -2.99
CA PHE A 412 -17.45 -2.74 -1.67
C PHE A 412 -17.93 -1.78 -0.60
N ARG A 413 -18.67 -2.31 0.37
CA ARG A 413 -19.23 -1.52 1.46
C ARG A 413 -19.29 -2.34 2.75
N ASN A 414 -18.72 -1.80 3.80
CA ASN A 414 -18.89 -2.29 5.16
C ASN A 414 -19.50 -1.19 6.03
N THR A 415 -20.26 -1.62 7.02
CA THR A 415 -20.78 -0.75 8.08
C THR A 415 -20.11 -1.09 9.40
N ARG A 416 -20.06 -0.14 10.31
CA ARG A 416 -19.52 -0.37 11.65
C ARG A 416 -20.29 -1.45 12.41
N ALA A 417 -21.59 -1.57 12.15
CA ALA A 417 -22.44 -2.60 12.76
C ALA A 417 -22.05 -4.03 12.31
N ALA A 418 -21.51 -4.17 11.09
CA ALA A 418 -21.07 -5.45 10.54
C ALA A 418 -19.63 -5.82 10.97
N VAL A 419 -18.82 -4.84 11.32
CA VAL A 419 -17.40 -5.02 11.67
C VAL A 419 -17.23 -5.02 13.19
N GLN A 420 -16.65 -6.08 13.74
CA GLN A 420 -16.35 -6.18 15.17
C GLN A 420 -15.04 -5.44 15.53
N GLY A 421 -14.93 -5.02 16.80
CA GLY A 421 -13.69 -4.45 17.33
C GLY A 421 -13.67 -2.93 17.46
N PHE A 422 -14.81 -2.27 17.28
CA PHE A 422 -14.96 -0.87 17.66
C PHE A 422 -15.21 -0.71 19.17
N PRO A 423 -14.68 0.36 19.80
CA PRO A 423 -14.95 0.66 21.20
C PRO A 423 -16.38 1.20 21.38
N GLU A 424 -16.89 1.09 22.60
CA GLU A 424 -18.10 1.78 23.03
C GLU A 424 -17.80 3.28 23.25
N ARG A 425 -18.76 4.17 22.94
CA ARG A 425 -18.69 5.60 23.22
C ARG A 425 -19.51 5.93 24.45
N LYS A 426 -18.98 6.79 25.32
CA LYS A 426 -19.65 7.28 26.51
C LYS A 426 -19.59 8.79 26.58
N LEU A 427 -20.75 9.43 26.67
CA LEU A 427 -20.89 10.88 26.72
C LEU A 427 -20.89 11.40 28.16
N HIS A 428 -20.10 12.44 28.40
CA HIS A 428 -20.10 13.28 29.60
C HIS A 428 -20.38 14.73 29.20
N ALA A 429 -21.58 15.18 29.49
CA ALA A 429 -22.01 16.54 29.20
C ALA A 429 -21.78 17.44 30.39
N TYR A 430 -21.21 18.62 30.17
CA TYR A 430 -20.88 19.59 31.23
C TYR A 430 -21.52 20.94 30.91
N PRO A 431 -22.73 21.23 31.42
CA PRO A 431 -23.34 22.56 31.34
C PRO A 431 -22.55 23.53 32.23
N LEU A 432 -22.13 24.64 31.68
CA LEU A 432 -21.34 25.68 32.39
C LEU A 432 -22.00 27.02 32.22
N PRO A 433 -21.87 27.92 33.25
CA PRO A 433 -22.51 29.23 33.18
C PRO A 433 -21.94 30.06 32.01
N ASN A 434 -22.81 30.79 31.29
CA ASN A 434 -22.36 31.69 30.23
C ASN A 434 -21.83 33.00 30.85
N PRO A 435 -20.59 33.42 30.60
CA PRO A 435 -20.01 34.65 31.14
C PRO A 435 -20.71 35.92 30.64
N ASP A 436 -20.81 36.91 31.50
CA ASP A 436 -21.41 38.20 31.14
C ASP A 436 -20.66 38.91 30.00
N GLU A 437 -19.35 38.69 29.90
CA GLU A 437 -18.45 39.20 28.85
C GLU A 437 -18.83 38.74 27.48
N TYR A 438 -19.41 37.54 27.35
CA TYR A 438 -19.86 36.96 26.06
C TYR A 438 -21.27 37.46 25.69
N LEU A 439 -22.08 37.86 26.64
CA LEU A 439 -23.44 38.38 26.37
C LEU A 439 -23.46 39.75 25.66
N GLU A 440 -22.35 40.49 25.73
CA GLU A 440 -22.18 41.82 25.13
C GLU A 440 -21.50 41.79 23.75
N LEU A 441 -21.15 40.59 23.23
CA LEU A 441 -20.46 40.46 21.95
C LEU A 441 -21.35 40.88 20.77
N PRO A 442 -20.79 41.58 19.76
CA PRO A 442 -21.51 41.89 18.55
C PRO A 442 -21.88 40.63 17.78
N LEU A 443 -23.14 40.52 17.35
CA LEU A 443 -23.61 39.40 16.53
C LEU A 443 -22.88 39.39 15.18
N GLY A 444 -22.15 38.34 14.91
CA GLY A 444 -21.42 38.04 13.66
C GLY A 444 -21.72 36.62 13.17
N GLU A 445 -21.40 36.31 11.94
CA GLU A 445 -21.60 34.97 11.37
C GLU A 445 -20.85 33.93 12.24
N HIS A 446 -21.59 33.05 12.92
CA HIS A 446 -21.11 32.03 13.88
C HIS A 446 -20.38 32.53 15.15
N ALA A 447 -20.37 33.83 15.43
CA ALA A 447 -19.72 34.42 16.61
C ALA A 447 -20.20 33.84 17.95
N GLU A 448 -21.45 33.39 18.01
CA GLU A 448 -22.06 32.86 19.23
C GLU A 448 -21.71 31.38 19.48
N LEU A 449 -21.22 30.64 18.46
CA LEU A 449 -20.69 29.27 18.63
C LEU A 449 -19.26 29.26 19.13
N TYR A 450 -18.47 30.27 18.76
CA TYR A 450 -17.06 30.45 19.13
C TYR A 450 -16.85 31.84 19.80
N PRO A 451 -17.44 32.06 20.98
CA PRO A 451 -17.42 33.38 21.61
C PRO A 451 -16.02 33.87 22.01
N GLU A 452 -15.10 32.95 22.29
CA GLU A 452 -13.70 33.27 22.59
C GLU A 452 -12.99 33.95 21.42
N VAL A 453 -13.23 33.48 20.18
CA VAL A 453 -12.63 34.08 18.98
C VAL A 453 -13.16 35.49 18.75
N SER A 454 -14.49 35.67 18.87
CA SER A 454 -15.14 36.97 18.73
C SER A 454 -14.72 37.96 19.82
N PHE A 455 -14.55 37.50 21.06
CA PHE A 455 -14.06 38.31 22.17
C PHE A 455 -12.61 38.76 21.93
N GLN A 456 -11.71 37.83 21.53
CA GLN A 456 -10.29 38.10 21.31
C GLN A 456 -10.05 39.04 20.11
N SER A 457 -10.96 39.08 19.14
CA SER A 457 -10.86 39.95 17.95
C SER A 457 -11.18 41.44 18.25
N GLN A 458 -11.60 41.80 19.48
CA GLN A 458 -11.87 43.16 19.84
C GLN A 458 -10.58 43.99 20.02
N PRO A 459 -10.54 45.28 19.60
CA PRO A 459 -9.31 46.07 19.55
C PRO A 459 -8.71 46.44 20.93
N ASP A 460 -9.49 46.35 22.02
CA ASP A 460 -9.08 46.76 23.37
C ASP A 460 -8.63 45.57 24.25
N ILE A 461 -8.45 44.38 23.69
CA ILE A 461 -8.03 43.21 24.45
C ILE A 461 -6.50 43.16 24.55
N ASP A 462 -5.99 43.18 25.79
CA ASP A 462 -4.58 43.06 26.14
C ASP A 462 -4.28 41.70 26.85
N GLU A 463 -3.01 41.48 27.24
CA GLU A 463 -2.61 40.23 27.93
C GLU A 463 -3.29 40.05 29.31
N GLU A 464 -3.77 41.12 29.94
CA GLU A 464 -4.45 41.03 31.22
C GLU A 464 -5.91 40.61 31.08
N ASN A 465 -6.51 40.83 29.92
CA ASN A 465 -7.96 40.60 29.64
C ASN A 465 -8.18 39.44 28.66
N ARG A 466 -7.30 38.45 28.57
CA ARG A 466 -7.46 37.26 27.73
C ARG A 466 -8.72 36.49 28.11
N TRP A 467 -9.47 35.98 27.11
CA TRP A 467 -10.73 35.24 27.26
C TRP A 467 -10.57 34.00 28.19
N TRP A 468 -9.44 33.30 28.14
CA TRP A 468 -9.20 32.10 28.94
C TRP A 468 -9.03 32.38 30.47
N ARG A 469 -9.05 33.61 30.88
CA ARG A 469 -9.01 33.99 32.31
C ARG A 469 -10.36 33.89 33.01
N PHE A 470 -11.47 34.13 32.27
CA PHE A 470 -12.81 34.14 32.82
C PHE A 470 -13.72 33.04 32.26
N ASP A 471 -13.39 32.43 31.12
CA ASP A 471 -14.19 31.37 30.50
C ASP A 471 -14.21 30.12 31.41
N PRO A 472 -15.40 29.68 31.86
CA PRO A 472 -15.52 28.56 32.79
C PRO A 472 -15.11 27.20 32.15
N ARG A 473 -15.11 27.10 30.83
CA ARG A 473 -14.64 25.90 30.14
C ARG A 473 -13.15 25.65 30.38
N VAL A 474 -12.36 26.72 30.52
CA VAL A 474 -10.89 26.59 30.80
C VAL A 474 -10.65 26.13 32.24
N GLU A 475 -11.38 26.63 33.21
CA GLU A 475 -11.24 26.16 34.58
C GLU A 475 -11.71 24.70 34.72
N TRP A 476 -12.82 24.38 34.11
CA TRP A 476 -13.34 23.03 34.03
C TRP A 476 -12.29 22.08 33.40
N LEU A 477 -11.64 22.47 32.27
CA LEU A 477 -10.61 21.67 31.61
C LEU A 477 -9.43 21.41 32.54
N ILE A 478 -8.93 22.43 33.24
CA ILE A 478 -7.84 22.30 34.22
C ILE A 478 -8.22 21.30 35.32
N ASP A 479 -9.45 21.38 35.84
CA ASP A 479 -9.90 20.48 36.90
C ASP A 479 -10.08 19.02 36.41
N GLN A 480 -10.59 18.82 35.17
CA GLN A 480 -10.69 17.51 34.56
C GLN A 480 -9.29 16.89 34.38
N LEU A 481 -8.32 17.64 33.84
CA LEU A 481 -6.95 17.18 33.65
C LEU A 481 -6.26 16.80 34.96
N LYS A 482 -6.50 17.56 36.04
CA LYS A 482 -6.01 17.21 37.38
C LYS A 482 -6.64 15.93 37.93
N MET A 483 -7.93 15.69 37.70
CA MET A 483 -8.62 14.44 38.09
C MET A 483 -8.10 13.24 37.33
N LEU A 484 -7.89 13.38 36.01
CA LEU A 484 -7.36 12.31 35.12
C LEU A 484 -5.86 12.05 35.31
N LYS A 485 -5.16 12.92 36.06
CA LYS A 485 -3.72 12.76 36.40
C LYS A 485 -2.85 12.59 35.15
N ARG A 486 -2.25 11.40 34.97
CA ARG A 486 -1.33 11.08 33.85
C ARG A 486 -2.02 10.50 32.62
N THR A 487 -3.36 10.30 32.67
CA THR A 487 -4.08 9.78 31.51
C THR A 487 -3.99 10.78 30.36
N LYS A 488 -3.70 10.27 29.16
CA LYS A 488 -3.59 11.09 27.95
C LYS A 488 -4.96 11.58 27.51
N VAL A 489 -5.07 12.86 27.20
CA VAL A 489 -6.32 13.51 26.80
C VAL A 489 -6.11 14.25 25.48
N LEU A 490 -6.97 14.00 24.51
CA LEU A 490 -7.03 14.76 23.27
C LEU A 490 -8.08 15.84 23.41
N VAL A 491 -7.74 17.09 23.12
CA VAL A 491 -8.66 18.24 23.09
C VAL A 491 -8.76 18.72 21.65
N ILE A 492 -9.96 18.86 21.12
CA ILE A 492 -10.18 19.39 19.77
C ILE A 492 -11.05 20.65 19.85
N CYS A 493 -10.63 21.70 19.16
CA CYS A 493 -11.37 22.95 18.98
C CYS A 493 -11.37 23.36 17.48
N ALA A 494 -12.23 24.30 17.10
CA ALA A 494 -12.39 24.70 15.71
C ALA A 494 -11.19 25.51 15.18
N HIS A 495 -10.56 26.36 16.02
CA HIS A 495 -9.60 27.35 15.58
C HIS A 495 -8.20 27.12 16.17
N ALA A 496 -7.14 27.37 15.35
CA ALA A 496 -5.76 27.31 15.77
C ALA A 496 -5.43 28.27 16.92
N GLU A 497 -5.98 29.47 16.89
CA GLU A 497 -5.79 30.49 17.93
C GLU A 497 -6.32 30.00 19.28
N THR A 498 -7.52 29.40 19.29
CA THR A 498 -8.11 28.79 20.51
C THR A 498 -7.20 27.67 21.04
N ALA A 499 -6.61 26.84 20.17
CA ALA A 499 -5.71 25.76 20.57
C ALA A 499 -4.44 26.31 21.23
N MET A 500 -3.82 27.33 20.64
CA MET A 500 -2.61 27.98 21.19
C MET A 500 -2.90 28.69 22.53
N ASP A 501 -4.02 29.40 22.62
CA ASP A 501 -4.45 30.08 23.83
C ASP A 501 -4.74 29.10 24.97
N LEU A 502 -5.32 27.95 24.69
CA LEU A 502 -5.53 26.88 25.69
C LEU A 502 -4.21 26.29 26.20
N GLU A 503 -3.20 26.10 25.34
CA GLU A 503 -1.87 25.66 25.77
C GLU A 503 -1.24 26.70 26.70
N ASP A 504 -1.28 27.96 26.31
CA ASP A 504 -0.82 29.06 27.16
C ASP A 504 -1.55 29.11 28.52
N ALA A 505 -2.86 28.97 28.53
CA ALA A 505 -3.68 28.90 29.72
C ALA A 505 -3.30 27.76 30.66
N LEU A 506 -3.11 26.56 30.12
CA LEU A 506 -2.68 25.38 30.87
C LEU A 506 -1.28 25.56 31.46
N ARG A 507 -0.36 26.10 30.69
CA ARG A 507 1.01 26.40 31.10
C ARG A 507 1.05 27.43 32.21
N VAL A 508 0.31 28.56 32.07
CA VAL A 508 0.34 29.67 32.99
C VAL A 508 -0.46 29.42 34.29
N ARG A 509 -1.65 28.81 34.18
CA ARG A 509 -2.57 28.61 35.30
C ARG A 509 -2.34 27.34 36.10
N SER A 510 -1.85 26.29 35.49
CA SER A 510 -1.80 24.97 36.13
C SER A 510 -0.43 24.28 36.06
N GLY A 511 0.42 24.62 35.10
CA GLY A 511 1.69 23.94 34.86
C GLY A 511 1.50 22.49 34.32
N ILE A 512 0.33 22.15 33.79
CA ILE A 512 0.07 20.85 33.16
C ILE A 512 0.83 20.79 31.84
N PRO A 513 1.64 19.73 31.58
CA PRO A 513 2.35 19.57 30.32
C PRO A 513 1.36 19.40 29.16
N ALA A 514 1.37 20.34 28.23
CA ALA A 514 0.52 20.36 27.03
C ALA A 514 1.37 20.53 25.78
N THR A 515 0.83 20.13 24.64
CA THR A 515 1.39 20.41 23.31
C THR A 515 0.25 20.67 22.34
N VAL A 516 0.53 21.35 21.23
CA VAL A 516 -0.48 21.77 20.25
C VAL A 516 -0.25 21.18 18.87
N PHE A 517 -1.35 21.04 18.13
CA PHE A 517 -1.39 20.77 16.69
C PHE A 517 -2.28 21.78 16.01
N HIS A 518 -1.75 22.50 15.03
CA HIS A 518 -2.52 23.41 14.21
C HIS A 518 -1.97 23.50 12.78
N GLU A 519 -2.72 24.08 11.88
CA GLU A 519 -2.41 24.17 10.43
C GLU A 519 -1.11 24.92 10.13
N GLY A 520 -0.71 25.91 10.93
CA GLY A 520 0.53 26.66 10.75
C GLY A 520 1.82 25.90 11.08
N MET A 521 1.73 24.68 11.63
CA MET A 521 2.90 23.86 11.96
C MET A 521 3.36 23.02 10.76
N ASN A 522 4.68 22.96 10.56
CA ASN A 522 5.24 22.04 9.58
C ASN A 522 5.21 20.57 10.06
N ILE A 523 5.50 19.62 9.14
CA ILE A 523 5.41 18.17 9.42
C ILE A 523 6.31 17.77 10.60
N LEU A 524 7.54 18.29 10.67
CA LEU A 524 8.50 17.95 11.71
C LEU A 524 8.07 18.45 13.10
N GLU A 525 7.47 19.63 13.16
CA GLU A 525 6.94 20.19 14.41
C GLU A 525 5.76 19.35 14.91
N ARG A 526 4.86 18.94 14.01
CA ARG A 526 3.74 18.05 14.33
C ARG A 526 4.23 16.68 14.80
N ASP A 527 5.30 16.13 14.20
CA ASP A 527 5.89 14.87 14.61
C ASP A 527 6.48 14.92 16.03
N ARG A 528 7.19 16.00 16.34
CA ARG A 528 7.74 16.22 17.68
C ARG A 528 6.64 16.35 18.73
N ALA A 529 5.57 17.08 18.42
CA ALA A 529 4.44 17.23 19.33
C ALA A 529 3.70 15.89 19.55
N ALA A 530 3.52 15.08 18.50
CA ALA A 530 2.92 13.74 18.61
C ALA A 530 3.79 12.79 19.43
N ALA A 531 5.10 12.77 19.18
CA ALA A 531 6.03 11.96 19.95
C ALA A 531 6.07 12.38 21.44
N TYR A 532 6.04 13.68 21.70
CA TYR A 532 5.95 14.20 23.08
C TYR A 532 4.63 13.85 23.76
N PHE A 533 3.52 13.83 23.05
CA PHE A 533 2.24 13.37 23.59
C PHE A 533 2.21 11.85 23.80
N ALA A 534 2.84 11.07 22.94
CA ALA A 534 2.87 9.61 23.05
C ALA A 534 3.77 9.08 24.17
N ASP A 535 4.74 9.87 24.64
CA ASP A 535 5.64 9.48 25.73
C ASP A 535 4.86 9.36 27.06
N GLU A 536 4.83 8.15 27.65
CA GLU A 536 4.07 7.85 28.87
C GLU A 536 4.77 8.36 30.15
N GLU A 537 6.10 8.46 30.14
CA GLU A 537 6.86 8.82 31.36
C GLU A 537 7.08 10.32 31.50
N PHE A 538 7.52 11.00 30.46
CA PHE A 538 7.97 12.39 30.47
C PHE A 538 7.17 13.29 29.52
N GLY A 539 6.23 12.73 28.78
CA GLY A 539 5.48 13.41 27.74
C GLY A 539 4.33 14.30 28.23
N ALA A 540 3.75 15.04 27.30
CA ALA A 540 2.57 15.85 27.55
C ALA A 540 1.37 14.99 27.99
N GLN A 541 0.62 15.48 28.97
CA GLN A 541 -0.65 14.88 29.38
C GLN A 541 -1.75 15.16 28.34
N VAL A 542 -1.71 16.32 27.71
CA VAL A 542 -2.76 16.78 26.81
C VAL A 542 -2.18 17.24 25.47
N LEU A 543 -2.82 16.81 24.40
CA LEU A 543 -2.63 17.34 23.05
C LEU A 543 -3.86 18.15 22.66
N ILE A 544 -3.66 19.41 22.28
CA ILE A 544 -4.72 20.32 21.86
C ILE A 544 -4.61 20.51 20.34
N CYS A 545 -5.68 20.20 19.63
CA CYS A 545 -5.71 20.27 18.17
C CYS A 545 -6.72 21.30 17.69
N SER A 546 -6.36 22.03 16.62
CA SER A 546 -7.36 22.67 15.75
C SER A 546 -8.06 21.64 14.86
N GLU A 547 -9.10 22.02 14.14
CA GLU A 547 -9.87 21.15 13.23
C GLU A 547 -8.94 20.40 12.26
N ILE A 548 -8.15 21.15 11.51
CA ILE A 548 -7.24 20.61 10.48
C ILE A 548 -6.02 19.94 11.10
N GLY A 549 -5.53 20.46 12.23
CA GLY A 549 -4.34 19.95 12.89
C GLY A 549 -4.45 18.49 13.34
N SER A 550 -5.65 18.00 13.62
CA SER A 550 -5.86 16.62 14.08
C SER A 550 -5.88 15.57 12.96
N GLU A 551 -5.92 15.96 11.70
CA GLU A 551 -6.06 15.03 10.58
C GLU A 551 -4.84 14.11 10.37
N GLY A 552 -5.08 12.89 9.91
CA GLY A 552 -4.04 11.94 9.49
C GLY A 552 -3.27 11.22 10.59
N ARG A 553 -3.60 11.43 11.88
CA ARG A 553 -2.86 10.83 13.01
C ARG A 553 -3.65 9.76 13.75
N ASN A 554 -2.92 8.81 14.32
CA ASN A 554 -3.47 7.75 15.17
C ASN A 554 -3.11 8.03 16.64
N PHE A 555 -4.13 8.23 17.47
CA PHE A 555 -3.99 8.46 18.92
C PHE A 555 -4.66 7.35 19.76
N GLN A 556 -4.67 6.10 19.26
CA GLN A 556 -5.35 4.96 19.94
C GLN A 556 -4.83 4.67 21.35
N PHE A 557 -3.66 5.18 21.73
CA PHE A 557 -3.17 5.11 23.12
C PHE A 557 -3.93 6.07 24.07
N SER A 558 -4.71 7.01 23.54
CA SER A 558 -5.63 7.87 24.29
C SER A 558 -7.08 7.39 24.10
N HIS A 559 -7.92 7.56 25.12
CA HIS A 559 -9.35 7.21 25.08
C HIS A 559 -10.25 8.30 25.67
N HIS A 560 -9.68 9.42 26.11
CA HIS A 560 -10.40 10.61 26.52
C HIS A 560 -10.33 11.69 25.43
N LEU A 561 -11.49 12.12 24.93
CA LEU A 561 -11.65 13.20 23.96
C LEU A 561 -12.45 14.34 24.59
N VAL A 562 -11.89 15.52 24.60
CA VAL A 562 -12.59 16.76 24.93
C VAL A 562 -12.95 17.48 23.63
N LEU A 563 -14.22 17.63 23.37
CA LEU A 563 -14.76 18.51 22.32
C LEU A 563 -14.98 19.88 22.94
N PHE A 564 -13.96 20.75 22.91
CA PHE A 564 -13.95 22.04 23.56
C PHE A 564 -15.04 22.96 23.01
N ASP A 565 -15.29 22.84 21.71
CA ASP A 565 -16.44 23.38 20.98
C ASP A 565 -17.01 22.29 20.05
N LEU A 566 -18.20 22.55 19.49
CA LEU A 566 -18.83 21.64 18.55
C LEU A 566 -18.82 22.24 17.14
N PRO A 567 -18.49 21.46 16.11
CA PRO A 567 -18.53 21.93 14.73
C PRO A 567 -19.95 22.11 14.26
N SER A 568 -20.15 22.95 13.24
CA SER A 568 -21.50 23.23 12.67
C SER A 568 -21.99 22.07 11.75
N HIS A 569 -21.08 21.17 11.32
CA HIS A 569 -21.38 20.06 10.40
C HIS A 569 -21.19 18.70 11.09
N PRO A 570 -22.16 17.77 10.98
CA PRO A 570 -22.08 16.46 11.65
C PRO A 570 -20.92 15.58 11.18
N ASP A 571 -20.48 15.70 9.92
CA ASP A 571 -19.33 14.93 9.43
C ASP A 571 -18.03 15.33 10.12
N LEU A 572 -17.84 16.62 10.42
CA LEU A 572 -16.70 17.10 11.20
C LEU A 572 -16.73 16.56 12.65
N LEU A 573 -17.92 16.47 13.25
CA LEU A 573 -18.06 15.84 14.57
C LEU A 573 -17.65 14.38 14.53
N GLU A 574 -18.10 13.64 13.54
CA GLU A 574 -17.73 12.23 13.37
C GLU A 574 -16.23 12.08 13.07
N GLN A 575 -15.63 12.97 12.29
CA GLN A 575 -14.19 13.00 12.06
C GLN A 575 -13.41 13.25 13.36
N ARG A 576 -13.83 14.21 14.20
CA ARG A 576 -13.21 14.49 15.51
C ARG A 576 -13.26 13.27 16.43
N ILE A 577 -14.41 12.62 16.55
CA ILE A 577 -14.57 11.41 17.36
C ILE A 577 -13.75 10.25 16.76
N GLY A 578 -13.72 10.14 15.45
CA GLY A 578 -12.98 9.14 14.70
C GLY A 578 -11.45 9.19 14.89
N ARG A 579 -10.89 10.23 15.53
CA ARG A 579 -9.47 10.26 15.92
C ARG A 579 -9.13 9.19 16.94
N LEU A 580 -10.03 8.89 17.86
CA LEU A 580 -9.87 7.88 18.91
C LEU A 580 -10.72 6.64 18.65
N ASP A 581 -11.88 6.81 18.02
CA ASP A 581 -12.88 5.76 17.77
C ASP A 581 -12.54 4.97 16.50
N ARG A 582 -11.59 4.06 16.63
CA ARG A 582 -11.08 3.21 15.56
C ARG A 582 -11.05 1.75 15.95
N ILE A 583 -11.05 0.87 14.96
CA ILE A 583 -10.89 -0.57 15.17
C ILE A 583 -9.57 -0.83 15.90
N GLY A 584 -9.62 -1.70 16.94
CA GLY A 584 -8.45 -2.05 17.75
C GLY A 584 -8.25 -1.17 18.99
N GLN A 585 -9.06 -0.15 19.21
CA GLN A 585 -9.10 0.58 20.47
C GLN A 585 -9.63 -0.34 21.60
N LYS A 586 -8.85 -0.47 22.67
CA LYS A 586 -9.16 -1.41 23.77
C LYS A 586 -10.01 -0.79 24.89
N HIS A 587 -10.15 0.51 24.90
CA HIS A 587 -10.85 1.25 25.95
C HIS A 587 -12.12 1.91 25.42
N VAL A 588 -13.11 2.07 26.30
CA VAL A 588 -14.30 2.90 26.01
C VAL A 588 -13.85 4.33 25.72
N ILE A 589 -14.39 4.94 24.68
CA ILE A 589 -14.10 6.34 24.35
C ILE A 589 -14.95 7.23 25.25
N GLU A 590 -14.29 7.98 26.14
CA GLU A 590 -14.89 8.93 27.05
C GLU A 590 -14.94 10.30 26.38
N LEU A 591 -16.14 10.70 25.89
CA LEU A 591 -16.38 11.98 25.23
C LEU A 591 -16.79 13.03 26.27
N HIS A 592 -15.99 14.07 26.39
CA HIS A 592 -16.26 15.18 27.31
C HIS A 592 -16.69 16.42 26.52
N VAL A 593 -17.90 16.91 26.76
CA VAL A 593 -18.48 18.04 26.00
C VAL A 593 -18.86 19.16 26.98
N PRO A 594 -18.00 20.15 27.20
CA PRO A 594 -18.36 21.37 27.90
C PRO A 594 -19.14 22.29 26.97
N TYR A 595 -20.20 22.90 27.46
CA TYR A 595 -20.97 23.90 26.71
C TYR A 595 -21.50 24.97 27.64
N LEU A 596 -21.69 26.19 27.10
CA LEU A 596 -22.24 27.31 27.84
C LEU A 596 -23.77 27.23 27.86
N GLU A 597 -24.38 27.32 29.03
CA GLU A 597 -25.82 27.31 29.22
C GLU A 597 -26.51 28.54 28.60
N THR A 598 -27.73 28.38 28.15
CA THR A 598 -28.54 29.46 27.53
C THR A 598 -27.86 30.13 26.33
N SER A 599 -27.09 29.39 25.58
CA SER A 599 -26.31 29.81 24.41
C SER A 599 -26.60 28.94 23.19
N PRO A 600 -26.21 29.36 21.98
CA PRO A 600 -26.22 28.53 20.79
C PRO A 600 -25.42 27.22 20.94
N GLN A 601 -24.36 27.18 21.77
CA GLN A 601 -23.62 25.96 22.08
C GLN A 601 -24.49 24.89 22.74
N GLN A 602 -25.37 25.29 23.70
CA GLN A 602 -26.31 24.36 24.32
C GLN A 602 -27.28 23.76 23.30
N ARG A 603 -27.81 24.58 22.37
CA ARG A 603 -28.73 24.15 21.32
C ARG A 603 -28.03 23.22 20.32
N LEU A 604 -26.79 23.52 19.93
CA LEU A 604 -26.02 22.67 19.07
C LEU A 604 -25.69 21.33 19.74
N PHE A 605 -25.38 21.31 21.05
CA PHE A 605 -25.25 20.09 21.83
C PHE A 605 -26.54 19.25 21.81
N GLN A 606 -27.70 19.88 22.04
CA GLN A 606 -29.01 19.22 21.99
C GLN A 606 -29.30 18.63 20.58
N TRP A 607 -28.98 19.39 19.53
CA TRP A 607 -29.10 18.90 18.15
C TRP A 607 -28.33 17.61 17.93
N TYR A 608 -27.05 17.59 18.30
CA TYR A 608 -26.23 16.39 18.14
C TYR A 608 -26.64 15.25 19.07
N HIS A 609 -27.03 15.54 20.30
CA HIS A 609 -27.40 14.54 21.28
C HIS A 609 -28.81 13.98 21.07
N GLU A 610 -29.81 14.85 20.96
CA GLU A 610 -31.22 14.46 20.99
C GLU A 610 -31.79 14.17 19.60
N ALA A 611 -31.43 14.96 18.57
CA ALA A 611 -31.93 14.75 17.23
C ALA A 611 -31.09 13.70 16.50
N LEU A 612 -29.74 13.85 16.44
CA LEU A 612 -28.85 13.02 15.64
C LEU A 612 -28.30 11.77 16.38
N ASN A 613 -28.30 11.79 17.73
CA ASN A 613 -27.64 10.77 18.57
C ASN A 613 -26.16 10.51 18.19
N ALA A 614 -25.46 11.54 17.71
CA ALA A 614 -24.16 11.47 17.07
C ALA A 614 -22.99 11.27 18.05
N PHE A 615 -23.18 11.43 19.36
CA PHE A 615 -22.16 11.16 20.35
C PHE A 615 -22.03 9.69 20.71
N LEU A 616 -23.15 8.98 20.83
CA LEU A 616 -23.17 7.59 21.27
C LEU A 616 -23.06 6.61 20.10
N ASN A 617 -23.57 6.99 18.94
CA ASN A 617 -23.55 6.17 17.73
C ASN A 617 -23.01 6.98 16.55
N THR A 618 -22.49 6.32 15.55
CA THR A 618 -22.24 6.96 14.26
C THR A 618 -23.55 7.42 13.66
N CYS A 619 -23.52 8.55 12.97
CA CYS A 619 -24.68 9.12 12.30
C CYS A 619 -24.54 9.05 10.77
N PRO A 620 -24.74 7.89 10.13
CA PRO A 620 -24.60 7.75 8.69
C PRO A 620 -25.56 8.61 7.89
N THR A 621 -26.66 9.05 8.52
CA THR A 621 -27.66 9.94 7.93
C THR A 621 -27.40 11.43 8.20
N GLY A 622 -26.28 11.76 8.88
CA GLY A 622 -25.98 13.13 9.35
C GLY A 622 -25.94 14.16 8.21
N ASN A 623 -25.31 13.83 7.11
CA ASN A 623 -25.21 14.73 5.95
C ASN A 623 -26.58 14.98 5.28
N ALA A 624 -27.42 13.95 5.11
CA ALA A 624 -28.77 14.08 4.57
C ALA A 624 -29.65 14.98 5.48
N LEU A 625 -29.55 14.78 6.79
CA LEU A 625 -30.27 15.60 7.78
C LEU A 625 -29.74 17.04 7.79
N GLN A 626 -28.45 17.25 7.67
CA GLN A 626 -27.86 18.59 7.57
C GLN A 626 -28.32 19.32 6.31
N HIS A 627 -28.40 18.64 5.18
CA HIS A 627 -28.89 19.24 3.94
C HIS A 627 -30.37 19.62 4.03
N GLN A 628 -31.18 18.79 4.68
CA GLN A 628 -32.64 19.03 4.82
C GLN A 628 -32.97 20.05 5.89
N PHE A 629 -32.33 20.01 7.04
CA PHE A 629 -32.63 20.82 8.21
C PHE A 629 -31.67 21.97 8.46
N GLY A 630 -30.46 21.95 7.91
CA GLY A 630 -29.39 22.95 8.10
C GLY A 630 -29.83 24.38 7.81
N PRO A 631 -30.56 24.66 6.71
CA PRO A 631 -31.10 26.04 6.46
C PRO A 631 -32.06 26.56 7.54
N ARG A 632 -32.73 25.66 8.28
CA ARG A 632 -33.60 26.00 9.40
C ARG A 632 -32.86 26.03 10.74
N LEU A 633 -31.81 25.19 10.86
CA LEU A 633 -31.03 25.03 12.09
C LEU A 633 -30.30 26.31 12.49
N LEU A 634 -29.54 26.91 11.59
CA LEU A 634 -28.69 28.07 11.88
C LEU A 634 -29.48 29.26 12.47
N PRO A 635 -30.59 29.70 11.86
CA PRO A 635 -31.39 30.79 12.46
C PRO A 635 -32.00 30.44 13.82
N LEU A 636 -32.33 29.15 14.05
CA LEU A 636 -32.94 28.69 15.28
C LEU A 636 -31.92 28.48 16.43
N LEU A 637 -30.63 28.30 16.10
CA LEU A 637 -29.58 28.29 17.11
C LEU A 637 -29.51 29.64 17.85
N GLU A 638 -29.66 30.74 17.15
CA GLU A 638 -29.53 32.10 17.66
C GLU A 638 -30.81 32.63 18.33
N ASN A 639 -31.97 32.46 17.68
CA ASN A 639 -33.18 33.20 18.04
C ASN A 639 -34.47 32.37 18.09
N ALA A 640 -34.43 31.08 18.47
CA ALA A 640 -35.66 30.29 18.51
C ALA A 640 -36.43 30.43 19.83
N ASP A 641 -37.78 30.37 19.72
CA ASP A 641 -38.64 30.03 20.86
C ASP A 641 -38.43 28.54 21.21
N ASP A 642 -38.48 28.19 22.47
CA ASP A 642 -38.24 26.79 22.94
C ASP A 642 -39.19 25.77 22.29
N SER A 643 -40.42 26.22 21.94
CA SER A 643 -41.40 25.36 21.26
C SER A 643 -41.03 25.07 19.79
N GLU A 644 -40.46 26.04 19.08
CA GLU A 644 -39.98 25.88 17.68
C GLU A 644 -38.72 25.01 17.64
N TRP A 645 -37.85 25.22 18.63
CA TRP A 645 -36.66 24.43 18.80
C TRP A 645 -37.00 22.94 19.02
N GLN A 646 -37.91 22.63 19.97
CA GLN A 646 -38.29 21.26 20.27
C GLN A 646 -38.99 20.60 19.07
N ALA A 647 -39.80 21.35 18.32
CA ALA A 647 -40.41 20.82 17.09
C ALA A 647 -39.35 20.41 16.03
N LEU A 648 -38.30 21.22 15.85
CA LEU A 648 -37.20 20.89 14.95
C LEU A 648 -36.49 19.61 15.39
N ILE A 649 -36.17 19.48 16.68
CA ILE A 649 -35.53 18.28 17.25
C ILE A 649 -36.36 17.02 17.00
N ASP A 650 -37.67 17.09 17.27
CA ASP A 650 -38.57 15.94 17.12
C ASP A 650 -38.78 15.55 15.64
N GLU A 651 -38.87 16.52 14.71
CA GLU A 651 -38.91 16.27 13.26
C GLU A 651 -37.62 15.59 12.79
N ALA A 652 -36.47 16.13 13.18
CA ALA A 652 -35.19 15.61 12.74
C ALA A 652 -34.92 14.18 13.30
N ARG A 653 -35.33 13.93 14.55
CA ARG A 653 -35.28 12.62 15.17
C ARG A 653 -36.10 11.58 14.39
N ALA A 654 -37.37 11.94 14.08
CA ALA A 654 -38.26 11.05 13.34
C ALA A 654 -37.72 10.75 11.92
N GLU A 655 -37.16 11.76 11.26
CA GLU A 655 -36.55 11.59 9.94
C GLU A 655 -35.27 10.76 10.00
N ARG A 656 -34.42 10.93 11.01
CA ARG A 656 -33.25 10.07 11.23
C ARG A 656 -33.68 8.59 11.36
N GLU A 657 -34.64 8.31 12.24
CA GLU A 657 -35.13 6.94 12.46
C GLU A 657 -35.70 6.32 11.18
N ARG A 658 -36.41 7.13 10.36
CA ARG A 658 -36.92 6.69 9.07
C ARG A 658 -35.78 6.34 8.08
N LEU A 659 -34.77 7.22 7.97
CA LEU A 659 -33.63 7.02 7.07
C LEU A 659 -32.75 5.83 7.53
N GLU A 660 -32.50 5.70 8.84
CA GLU A 660 -31.79 4.56 9.39
C GLU A 660 -32.51 3.23 9.10
N GLN A 661 -33.84 3.20 9.19
CA GLN A 661 -34.65 2.02 8.89
C GLN A 661 -34.59 1.67 7.38
N GLU A 662 -34.57 2.68 6.50
CA GLU A 662 -34.38 2.48 5.06
C GLU A 662 -32.99 1.91 4.74
N LEU A 663 -31.95 2.39 5.40
CA LEU A 663 -30.58 1.86 5.23
C LEU A 663 -30.46 0.41 5.71
N HIS A 664 -31.11 0.04 6.82
CA HIS A 664 -31.04 -1.32 7.37
C HIS A 664 -31.85 -2.35 6.60
N THR A 665 -32.88 -1.98 5.87
CA THR A 665 -33.80 -2.91 5.17
C THR A 665 -33.49 -3.12 3.69
N GLY A 666 -32.42 -2.55 3.16
CA GLY A 666 -32.14 -2.47 1.75
C GLY A 666 -31.03 -3.41 1.22
N ARG A 667 -30.60 -3.08 0.03
CA ARG A 667 -29.52 -3.70 -0.78
C ARG A 667 -28.16 -3.73 -0.06
N ASP A 668 -27.95 -2.81 0.88
CA ASP A 668 -26.68 -2.61 1.58
C ASP A 668 -26.21 -3.83 2.36
N ARG A 669 -27.14 -4.57 2.97
CA ARG A 669 -26.78 -5.78 3.73
C ARG A 669 -26.15 -6.88 2.89
N LEU A 670 -26.55 -7.02 1.62
CA LEU A 670 -25.91 -7.96 0.70
C LEU A 670 -24.50 -7.54 0.30
N LEU A 671 -24.29 -6.23 0.12
CA LEU A 671 -22.97 -5.69 -0.16
C LEU A 671 -22.02 -5.87 1.02
N GLU A 672 -22.49 -5.66 2.25
CA GLU A 672 -21.72 -5.90 3.50
C GLU A 672 -21.25 -7.37 3.60
N LEU A 673 -22.10 -8.31 3.27
CA LEU A 673 -21.75 -9.73 3.31
C LEU A 673 -20.67 -10.08 2.27
N ASN A 674 -20.72 -9.48 1.11
CA ASN A 674 -19.70 -9.66 0.07
C ASN A 674 -18.36 -9.03 0.50
N SER A 675 -18.42 -7.83 1.05
CA SER A 675 -17.23 -7.07 1.48
C SER A 675 -16.56 -7.67 2.72
N GLY A 676 -17.30 -8.40 3.55
CA GLY A 676 -16.79 -9.08 4.75
C GLY A 676 -15.97 -10.36 4.49
N GLY A 677 -15.98 -10.89 3.25
CA GLY A 677 -15.08 -11.97 2.81
C GLY A 677 -15.28 -13.35 3.47
N ALA A 678 -16.40 -13.62 4.12
CA ALA A 678 -16.79 -14.95 4.65
C ALA A 678 -15.67 -15.75 5.36
N GLY A 679 -14.79 -15.07 6.14
CA GLY A 679 -13.67 -15.69 6.88
C GLY A 679 -12.34 -15.72 6.13
N GLU A 680 -12.28 -15.37 4.85
CA GLU A 680 -11.02 -15.30 4.10
C GLU A 680 -10.10 -14.18 4.61
N GLY A 681 -10.67 -13.06 5.05
CA GLY A 681 -9.94 -11.96 5.65
C GLY A 681 -9.33 -12.35 7.00
N ASP A 682 -10.04 -13.14 7.81
CA ASP A 682 -9.54 -13.60 9.11
C ASP A 682 -8.31 -14.51 8.94
N ALA A 683 -8.32 -15.39 7.95
CA ALA A 683 -7.16 -16.22 7.62
C ALA A 683 -5.94 -15.37 7.23
N LEU A 684 -6.14 -14.29 6.45
CA LEU A 684 -5.04 -13.36 6.12
C LEU A 684 -4.49 -12.64 7.36
N VAL A 685 -5.36 -12.27 8.30
CA VAL A 685 -4.94 -11.67 9.58
C VAL A 685 -4.08 -12.66 10.37
N GLU A 686 -4.51 -13.91 10.51
CA GLU A 686 -3.75 -14.96 11.20
C GLU A 686 -2.39 -15.19 10.55
N ASP A 687 -2.34 -15.32 9.22
CA ASP A 687 -1.11 -15.50 8.45
C ASP A 687 -0.12 -14.33 8.63
N ILE A 688 -0.61 -13.06 8.66
CA ILE A 688 0.22 -11.88 8.89
C ILE A 688 0.79 -11.88 10.30
N LEU A 689 -0.03 -12.16 11.32
CA LEU A 689 0.42 -12.21 12.71
C LEU A 689 1.42 -13.34 12.93
N GLU A 690 1.22 -14.51 12.31
CA GLU A 690 2.18 -15.60 12.33
C GLU A 690 3.50 -15.19 11.66
N GLN A 691 3.45 -14.43 10.56
CA GLN A 691 4.65 -13.91 9.91
C GLN A 691 5.39 -12.88 10.77
N ASP A 692 4.68 -12.01 11.48
CA ASP A 692 5.27 -11.01 12.37
C ASP A 692 6.02 -11.67 13.57
N ASP A 693 5.54 -12.81 14.04
CA ASP A 693 6.17 -13.56 15.14
C ASP A 693 7.43 -14.36 14.73
N GLN A 694 7.76 -14.42 13.43
CA GLN A 694 8.91 -15.17 12.92
C GLN A 694 10.22 -14.38 13.06
N PHE A 695 11.24 -15.03 13.59
CA PHE A 695 12.59 -14.48 13.73
C PHE A 695 13.43 -14.50 12.43
N ALA A 696 12.88 -15.01 11.33
CA ALA A 696 13.64 -15.18 10.09
C ALA A 696 14.14 -13.83 9.51
N LEU A 697 13.32 -12.79 9.57
CA LEU A 697 13.69 -11.45 9.07
C LEU A 697 14.75 -10.78 9.95
N PRO A 698 14.61 -10.68 11.29
CA PRO A 698 15.64 -10.14 12.14
C PRO A 698 17.01 -10.81 11.96
N ILE A 699 17.06 -12.15 11.92
CA ILE A 699 18.30 -12.92 11.72
C ILE A 699 18.93 -12.64 10.34
N TYR A 700 18.09 -12.57 9.30
CA TYR A 700 18.57 -12.23 7.96
C TYR A 700 19.15 -10.81 7.91
N MET A 701 18.46 -9.84 8.50
CA MET A 701 18.90 -8.44 8.52
C MET A 701 20.17 -8.22 9.33
N GLU A 702 20.34 -8.88 10.46
CA GLU A 702 21.59 -8.87 11.21
C GLU A 702 22.77 -9.33 10.33
N THR A 703 22.58 -10.45 9.60
CA THR A 703 23.60 -10.96 8.67
C THR A 703 23.87 -9.96 7.54
N LEU A 704 22.84 -9.30 7.04
CA LEU A 704 22.94 -8.28 6.01
C LEU A 704 23.69 -7.04 6.48
N PHE A 705 23.36 -6.53 7.69
CA PHE A 705 24.04 -5.38 8.30
C PHE A 705 25.53 -5.66 8.53
N ASP A 706 25.84 -6.82 9.08
CA ASP A 706 27.24 -7.25 9.27
C ASP A 706 28.02 -7.30 7.94
N ALA A 707 27.37 -7.85 6.89
CA ALA A 707 28.00 -7.98 5.58
C ALA A 707 28.26 -6.62 4.91
N PHE A 708 27.33 -5.68 5.04
CA PHE A 708 27.47 -4.32 4.46
C PHE A 708 28.23 -3.34 5.36
N GLY A 709 28.55 -3.71 6.61
CA GLY A 709 29.27 -2.86 7.56
C GLY A 709 28.39 -1.75 8.14
N ILE A 710 27.17 -2.11 8.52
CA ILE A 710 26.23 -1.22 9.20
C ILE A 710 26.27 -1.53 10.69
N ASP A 711 26.51 -0.52 11.52
CA ASP A 711 26.50 -0.67 12.96
C ASP A 711 25.06 -0.64 13.49
N SER A 712 24.72 -1.62 14.33
CA SER A 712 23.44 -1.71 15.03
C SER A 712 23.62 -1.59 16.54
N GLU A 713 22.87 -0.71 17.19
CA GLU A 713 22.87 -0.48 18.63
C GLU A 713 21.45 -0.68 19.19
N ASP A 714 21.34 -1.29 20.37
CA ASP A 714 20.05 -1.41 21.06
C ASP A 714 19.54 -0.03 21.48
N HIS A 715 18.32 0.32 21.07
CA HIS A 715 17.65 1.55 21.49
C HIS A 715 16.75 1.32 22.70
N SER A 716 15.88 0.33 22.61
CA SER A 716 14.90 -0.05 23.63
C SER A 716 14.46 -1.50 23.38
N GLU A 717 13.53 -2.03 24.17
CA GLU A 717 12.95 -3.34 23.92
C GLU A 717 12.37 -3.39 22.48
N ASN A 718 12.81 -4.35 21.68
CA ASN A 718 12.41 -4.57 20.27
C ASN A 718 12.76 -3.42 19.29
N ALA A 719 13.68 -2.52 19.61
CA ALA A 719 14.11 -1.44 18.71
C ALA A 719 15.63 -1.30 18.63
N LEU A 720 16.14 -1.04 17.42
CA LEU A 720 17.55 -0.86 17.12
C LEU A 720 17.80 0.52 16.48
N ILE A 721 18.96 1.10 16.72
CA ILE A 721 19.47 2.23 15.94
C ILE A 721 20.52 1.70 14.97
N LEU A 722 20.32 1.98 13.68
CA LEU A 722 21.26 1.67 12.62
C LEU A 722 22.04 2.90 12.22
N LYS A 723 23.36 2.76 12.06
CA LYS A 723 24.26 3.83 11.62
C LYS A 723 25.24 3.33 10.58
N PRO A 724 25.59 4.15 9.57
CA PRO A 724 26.68 3.80 8.66
C PRO A 724 28.00 3.75 9.43
N SER A 725 28.77 2.66 9.29
CA SER A 725 30.11 2.58 9.87
C SER A 725 31.18 3.05 8.88
N GLU A 726 32.41 3.29 9.37
CA GLU A 726 33.57 3.55 8.51
C GLU A 726 33.92 2.38 7.57
N LYS A 727 33.33 1.21 7.80
CA LYS A 727 33.54 -0.02 7.02
C LYS A 727 32.41 -0.30 6.04
N MET A 728 31.45 0.62 5.90
CA MET A 728 30.33 0.45 4.99
C MET A 728 30.81 0.23 3.56
N LEU A 729 30.39 -0.90 2.95
CA LEU A 729 30.90 -1.35 1.66
C LEU A 729 30.26 -0.62 0.48
N ASP A 730 29.01 -0.23 0.61
CA ASP A 730 28.24 0.40 -0.46
C ASP A 730 27.38 1.54 0.07
N ALA A 731 27.65 2.75 -0.40
CA ALA A 731 26.90 3.94 -0.01
C ALA A 731 25.46 3.96 -0.59
N SER A 732 25.14 3.08 -1.52
CA SER A 732 23.79 2.94 -2.09
C SER A 732 22.86 2.07 -1.24
N PHE A 733 23.36 1.46 -0.15
CA PHE A 733 22.49 0.74 0.79
C PHE A 733 21.42 1.69 1.35
N PRO A 734 20.12 1.32 1.30
CA PRO A 734 19.02 2.24 1.61
C PRO A 734 18.83 2.45 3.13
N LEU A 735 19.86 2.99 3.79
CA LEU A 735 19.86 3.25 5.23
C LEU A 735 19.13 4.55 5.62
N GLY A 736 18.98 5.51 4.69
CA GLY A 736 18.48 6.85 4.97
C GLY A 736 19.59 7.86 5.23
N ASP A 737 19.37 8.80 6.13
CA ASP A 737 20.32 9.89 6.41
C ASP A 737 21.54 9.43 7.24
N ASP A 738 22.64 10.21 7.17
CA ASP A 738 23.91 9.94 7.88
C ASP A 738 23.77 9.93 9.41
N GLU A 739 22.71 10.49 9.97
CA GLU A 739 22.47 10.55 11.42
C GLU A 739 22.00 9.21 12.03
N GLY A 740 21.64 8.24 11.17
CA GLY A 740 21.13 6.94 11.59
C GLY A 740 19.61 6.87 11.65
N VAL A 741 19.08 5.65 11.69
CA VAL A 741 17.64 5.38 11.69
C VAL A 741 17.27 4.43 12.82
N THR A 742 16.17 4.72 13.53
CA THR A 742 15.61 3.80 14.52
C THR A 742 14.61 2.87 13.84
N ILE A 743 14.79 1.57 14.05
CA ILE A 743 13.96 0.53 13.45
C ILE A 743 13.32 -0.38 14.50
N THR A 744 12.21 -0.99 14.15
CA THR A 744 11.58 -2.08 14.93
C THR A 744 10.99 -3.14 14.01
N TYR A 745 10.96 -4.39 14.48
CA TYR A 745 10.27 -5.50 13.84
C TYR A 745 8.90 -5.78 14.48
N ASP A 746 8.57 -5.06 15.56
CA ASP A 746 7.30 -5.20 16.28
C ASP A 746 6.26 -4.23 15.74
N ARG A 747 5.18 -4.76 15.16
CA ARG A 747 4.08 -3.98 14.58
C ARG A 747 3.40 -3.08 15.61
N ASN A 748 3.18 -3.56 16.84
CA ASN A 748 2.48 -2.77 17.87
C ASN A 748 3.35 -1.57 18.29
N GLN A 749 4.65 -1.78 18.44
CA GLN A 749 5.60 -0.71 18.73
C GLN A 749 5.67 0.29 17.57
N ALA A 750 5.75 -0.20 16.33
CA ALA A 750 5.75 0.66 15.15
C ALA A 750 4.48 1.52 15.04
N LEU A 751 3.33 0.97 15.40
CA LEU A 751 2.05 1.69 15.37
C LEU A 751 1.94 2.76 16.46
N SER A 752 2.59 2.56 17.60
CA SER A 752 2.59 3.52 18.72
C SER A 752 3.69 4.59 18.62
N ARG A 753 4.78 4.31 17.89
CA ARG A 753 5.99 5.15 17.80
C ARG A 753 6.28 5.51 16.34
N GLU A 754 5.82 6.69 15.91
CA GLU A 754 5.97 7.15 14.53
C GLU A 754 7.43 7.50 14.13
N ASP A 755 8.31 7.72 15.11
CA ASP A 755 9.74 7.97 14.94
C ASP A 755 10.55 6.72 14.57
N MET A 756 9.95 5.52 14.64
CA MET A 756 10.60 4.26 14.29
C MET A 756 10.13 3.77 12.94
N GLN A 757 11.04 3.20 12.13
CA GLN A 757 10.67 2.51 10.90
C GLN A 757 10.26 1.07 11.19
N PHE A 758 9.16 0.62 10.60
CA PHE A 758 8.69 -0.76 10.69
C PHE A 758 9.32 -1.62 9.61
N ILE A 759 10.21 -2.51 10.02
CA ILE A 759 10.93 -3.38 9.09
C ILE A 759 10.17 -4.68 8.85
N THR A 760 9.80 -4.90 7.59
CA THR A 760 9.13 -6.10 7.08
C THR A 760 9.82 -6.58 5.81
N TRP A 761 9.49 -7.76 5.31
CA TRP A 761 10.04 -8.26 4.04
C TRP A 761 9.79 -7.35 2.85
N GLU A 762 8.75 -6.51 2.90
CA GLU A 762 8.36 -5.56 1.85
C GLU A 762 8.99 -4.18 2.02
N HIS A 763 9.69 -3.94 3.13
CA HIS A 763 10.31 -2.65 3.42
C HIS A 763 11.40 -2.31 2.39
N PRO A 764 11.50 -1.06 1.88
CA PRO A 764 12.52 -0.66 0.89
C PRO A 764 13.95 -1.00 1.29
N MET A 765 14.30 -0.89 2.58
CA MET A 765 15.62 -1.25 3.09
C MET A 765 15.91 -2.75 2.90
N VAL A 766 14.94 -3.61 3.14
CA VAL A 766 15.07 -5.07 2.97
C VAL A 766 15.17 -5.42 1.49
N GLN A 767 14.24 -4.93 0.69
CA GLN A 767 14.22 -5.18 -0.75
C GLN A 767 15.48 -4.65 -1.45
N GLY A 768 15.87 -3.40 -1.17
CA GLY A 768 17.08 -2.82 -1.74
C GLY A 768 18.36 -3.54 -1.27
N GLY A 769 18.43 -3.98 -0.01
CA GLY A 769 19.53 -4.80 0.49
C GLY A 769 19.62 -6.16 -0.21
N MET A 770 18.48 -6.83 -0.40
CA MET A 770 18.37 -8.09 -1.14
C MET A 770 18.80 -7.91 -2.61
N ASP A 771 18.36 -6.84 -3.25
CA ASP A 771 18.73 -6.52 -4.63
C ASP A 771 20.23 -6.24 -4.77
N LEU A 772 20.84 -5.52 -3.83
CA LEU A 772 22.29 -5.30 -3.82
C LEU A 772 23.09 -6.61 -3.69
N VAL A 773 22.59 -7.56 -2.90
CA VAL A 773 23.22 -8.89 -2.79
C VAL A 773 23.11 -9.65 -4.11
N LEU A 774 21.94 -9.66 -4.77
CA LEU A 774 21.69 -10.48 -5.96
C LEU A 774 22.24 -9.84 -7.25
N SER A 775 22.17 -8.52 -7.39
CA SER A 775 22.71 -7.78 -8.55
C SER A 775 24.24 -7.66 -8.48
N GLY A 776 24.80 -7.59 -7.27
CA GLY A 776 26.23 -7.52 -7.04
C GLY A 776 26.95 -8.85 -7.37
N SER A 777 28.28 -8.79 -7.42
CA SER A 777 29.13 -9.96 -7.65
C SER A 777 29.63 -10.63 -6.37
N MET A 778 29.39 -10.04 -5.21
CA MET A 778 29.82 -10.59 -3.93
C MET A 778 29.06 -11.88 -3.57
N GLY A 779 29.77 -12.87 -3.09
CA GLY A 779 29.20 -14.15 -2.66
C GLY A 779 28.96 -15.16 -3.79
N ASN A 780 29.32 -14.85 -5.04
CA ASN A 780 29.19 -15.84 -6.12
C ASN A 780 30.41 -16.78 -6.24
N THR A 781 31.49 -16.56 -5.49
CA THR A 781 32.64 -17.47 -5.42
C THR A 781 33.14 -17.57 -3.97
N ALA A 782 33.32 -18.80 -3.48
CA ALA A 782 33.89 -19.05 -2.16
C ALA A 782 34.80 -20.28 -2.12
N VAL A 783 35.73 -20.32 -1.18
CA VAL A 783 36.56 -21.51 -0.87
C VAL A 783 36.55 -21.70 0.65
N ALA A 784 36.30 -22.92 1.10
CA ALA A 784 36.26 -23.25 2.51
C ALA A 784 36.93 -24.59 2.84
N LEU A 785 37.39 -24.74 4.06
CA LEU A 785 37.78 -26.01 4.63
C LEU A 785 36.58 -26.71 5.26
N ILE A 786 36.41 -28.01 4.97
CA ILE A 786 35.39 -28.80 5.66
C ILE A 786 36.03 -29.67 6.75
N LYS A 787 35.57 -29.55 7.97
CA LYS A 787 35.95 -30.35 9.12
C LYS A 787 35.00 -31.56 9.28
N ASN A 788 35.25 -32.60 8.50
CA ASN A 788 34.48 -33.84 8.61
C ASN A 788 35.40 -35.06 8.64
N LYS A 789 35.45 -35.77 9.75
CA LYS A 789 36.30 -36.97 9.95
C LYS A 789 35.96 -38.12 9.03
N ALA A 790 34.80 -38.12 8.39
CA ALA A 790 34.41 -39.13 7.40
C ALA A 790 35.02 -38.91 6.01
N LEU A 791 35.57 -37.73 5.76
CA LEU A 791 36.23 -37.37 4.53
C LEU A 791 37.75 -37.53 4.67
N LYS A 792 38.39 -38.07 3.61
CA LYS A 792 39.86 -38.13 3.57
C LYS A 792 40.44 -36.71 3.41
N PRO A 793 41.51 -36.34 4.13
CA PRO A 793 42.19 -35.07 3.90
C PRO A 793 42.53 -34.84 2.44
N GLY A 794 42.30 -33.64 1.93
CA GLY A 794 42.50 -33.30 0.51
C GLY A 794 41.35 -33.70 -0.43
N THR A 795 40.25 -34.28 0.08
CA THR A 795 39.02 -34.50 -0.73
C THR A 795 38.43 -33.16 -1.11
N VAL A 796 38.14 -32.95 -2.40
CA VAL A 796 37.55 -31.74 -2.93
C VAL A 796 36.07 -31.96 -3.26
N LEU A 797 35.18 -31.23 -2.60
CA LEU A 797 33.78 -31.17 -2.98
C LEU A 797 33.55 -29.84 -3.72
N LEU A 798 32.63 -29.84 -4.67
CA LEU A 798 32.26 -28.66 -5.45
C LEU A 798 30.78 -28.41 -5.27
N GLU A 799 30.43 -27.29 -4.68
CA GLU A 799 29.05 -26.86 -4.54
C GLU A 799 28.74 -25.79 -5.56
N LEU A 800 27.67 -26.00 -6.31
CA LEU A 800 27.19 -25.14 -7.38
C LEU A 800 25.75 -24.72 -7.06
N LEU A 801 25.47 -23.43 -7.13
CA LEU A 801 24.13 -22.88 -7.03
C LEU A 801 23.72 -22.43 -8.43
N TYR A 802 22.61 -22.94 -8.90
CA TYR A 802 21.98 -22.51 -10.15
C TYR A 802 20.63 -21.86 -9.85
N VAL A 803 20.20 -20.96 -10.73
CA VAL A 803 18.90 -20.31 -10.67
C VAL A 803 18.20 -20.48 -12.01
N SER A 804 16.90 -20.77 -11.96
CA SER A 804 16.02 -20.70 -13.14
C SER A 804 15.63 -19.24 -13.33
N GLU A 805 16.08 -18.64 -14.41
CA GLU A 805 15.84 -17.23 -14.72
C GLU A 805 14.87 -17.09 -15.90
N VAL A 806 13.89 -16.21 -15.77
CA VAL A 806 13.02 -15.81 -16.86
C VAL A 806 12.95 -14.28 -16.89
N VAL A 807 13.31 -13.71 -18.02
CA VAL A 807 13.22 -12.27 -18.23
C VAL A 807 11.86 -11.99 -18.85
N ALA A 808 11.01 -11.28 -18.11
CA ALA A 808 9.61 -11.03 -18.50
C ALA A 808 9.10 -9.74 -17.84
N PRO A 809 8.07 -9.09 -18.42
CA PRO A 809 7.38 -7.99 -17.76
C PRO A 809 6.89 -8.37 -16.36
N ARG A 810 7.10 -7.51 -15.37
CA ARG A 810 6.67 -7.76 -13.96
C ARG A 810 5.17 -8.05 -13.86
N ALA A 811 4.36 -7.39 -14.70
CA ALA A 811 2.91 -7.58 -14.76
C ALA A 811 2.48 -9.04 -15.01
N LEU A 812 3.32 -9.87 -15.64
CA LEU A 812 3.05 -11.29 -15.83
C LEU A 812 3.25 -12.13 -14.56
N GLN A 813 3.90 -11.57 -13.52
CA GLN A 813 4.12 -12.19 -12.21
C GLN A 813 4.72 -13.60 -12.27
N LEU A 814 5.63 -13.85 -13.23
CA LEU A 814 6.20 -15.18 -13.45
C LEU A 814 7.04 -15.67 -12.28
N GLY A 815 7.57 -14.77 -11.43
CA GLY A 815 8.24 -15.11 -10.18
C GLY A 815 7.37 -15.92 -9.20
N ARG A 816 6.04 -15.80 -9.27
CA ARG A 816 5.10 -16.61 -8.48
C ARG A 816 5.14 -18.09 -8.92
N TYR A 817 5.38 -18.36 -10.19
CA TYR A 817 5.38 -19.71 -10.78
C TYR A 817 6.78 -20.28 -10.89
N LEU A 818 7.75 -19.47 -11.29
CA LEU A 818 9.16 -19.83 -11.41
C LEU A 818 10.04 -18.86 -10.60
N PRO A 819 10.03 -18.98 -9.27
CA PRO A 819 10.85 -18.10 -8.42
C PRO A 819 12.33 -18.39 -8.55
N PRO A 820 13.22 -17.42 -8.25
CA PRO A 820 14.68 -17.58 -8.35
C PRO A 820 15.28 -18.38 -7.21
N ALA A 821 14.67 -19.51 -6.82
CA ALA A 821 15.18 -20.37 -5.77
C ALA A 821 16.42 -21.14 -6.22
N ALA A 822 17.38 -21.33 -5.32
CA ALA A 822 18.62 -22.00 -5.59
C ALA A 822 18.43 -23.49 -5.94
N LEU A 823 18.82 -23.88 -7.15
CA LEU A 823 19.02 -25.28 -7.54
C LEU A 823 20.44 -25.70 -7.15
N ARG A 824 20.57 -26.32 -5.99
CA ARG A 824 21.84 -26.71 -5.40
C ARG A 824 22.33 -28.04 -5.96
N CYS A 825 23.62 -28.11 -6.32
CA CYS A 825 24.35 -29.34 -6.72
C CYS A 825 25.64 -29.43 -5.91
N LEU A 826 25.82 -30.51 -5.13
CA LEU A 826 27.02 -30.75 -4.34
C LEU A 826 27.75 -31.96 -4.90
N LEU A 827 28.82 -31.75 -5.67
CA LEU A 827 29.56 -32.80 -6.33
C LEU A 827 30.71 -33.32 -5.47
N ASP A 828 30.79 -34.66 -5.31
CA ASP A 828 31.95 -35.33 -4.78
C ASP A 828 33.08 -35.48 -5.85
N THR A 829 34.21 -36.08 -5.48
CA THR A 829 35.34 -36.32 -6.40
C THR A 829 34.99 -37.25 -7.56
N ASN A 830 33.96 -38.08 -7.45
CA ASN A 830 33.50 -39.00 -8.47
C ASN A 830 32.38 -38.41 -9.35
N GLY A 831 32.00 -37.16 -9.09
CA GLY A 831 30.93 -36.48 -9.80
C GLY A 831 29.51 -36.86 -9.33
N ASN A 832 29.34 -37.49 -8.16
CA ASN A 832 28.01 -37.76 -7.61
C ASN A 832 27.44 -36.52 -6.93
N ASP A 833 26.18 -36.26 -7.16
CA ASP A 833 25.45 -35.17 -6.47
C ASP A 833 25.03 -35.65 -5.07
N LEU A 834 25.51 -34.96 -4.05
CA LEU A 834 25.22 -35.21 -2.64
C LEU A 834 24.17 -34.23 -2.07
N SER A 835 23.66 -33.30 -2.86
CA SER A 835 22.74 -32.24 -2.40
C SER A 835 21.46 -32.79 -1.73
N GLY A 836 20.94 -33.93 -2.20
CA GLY A 836 19.79 -34.61 -1.61
C GLY A 836 20.07 -35.33 -0.29
N ARG A 837 21.36 -35.46 0.13
CA ARG A 837 21.77 -36.16 1.37
C ARG A 837 22.33 -35.22 2.43
N VAL A 838 22.88 -34.09 2.03
CA VAL A 838 23.51 -33.10 2.90
C VAL A 838 22.83 -31.75 2.68
N SER A 839 22.11 -31.25 3.70
CA SER A 839 21.47 -29.95 3.64
C SER A 839 22.52 -28.82 3.58
N PHE A 840 22.10 -27.63 3.18
CA PHE A 840 23.00 -26.47 3.12
C PHE A 840 23.48 -26.09 4.52
N GLU A 841 22.59 -26.06 5.49
CA GLU A 841 22.86 -25.70 6.89
C GLU A 841 23.85 -26.71 7.52
N THR A 842 23.55 -28.00 7.42
CA THR A 842 24.44 -29.06 7.95
C THR A 842 25.86 -29.01 7.38
N LEU A 843 25.97 -28.64 6.08
CA LEU A 843 27.27 -28.45 5.46
C LEU A 843 27.93 -27.18 5.98
N ASN A 844 27.22 -26.08 6.06
CA ASN A 844 27.72 -24.77 6.45
C ASN A 844 28.31 -24.77 7.87
N ASP A 845 27.68 -25.48 8.80
CA ASP A 845 28.16 -25.66 10.21
C ASP A 845 29.53 -26.35 10.32
N GLN A 846 29.96 -27.02 9.29
CA GLN A 846 31.24 -27.76 9.26
C GLN A 846 32.36 -26.99 8.54
N LEU A 847 32.09 -25.76 8.06
CA LEU A 847 33.01 -25.00 7.25
C LEU A 847 33.83 -23.99 8.03
N GLU A 848 35.10 -23.86 7.61
CA GLU A 848 35.99 -22.81 8.08
C GLU A 848 36.55 -21.99 6.91
N SER A 849 36.73 -20.71 7.16
CA SER A 849 37.28 -19.75 6.20
C SER A 849 38.74 -20.09 5.87
N VAL A 850 39.13 -19.91 4.61
CA VAL A 850 40.50 -20.05 4.11
C VAL A 850 41.06 -18.67 3.76
N PRO A 851 42.34 -18.37 4.12
CA PRO A 851 42.96 -17.13 3.65
C PRO A 851 42.96 -17.03 2.12
N ARG A 852 42.56 -15.88 1.58
CA ARG A 852 42.37 -15.63 0.14
C ARG A 852 43.55 -16.04 -0.71
N ALA A 853 44.82 -15.77 -0.24
CA ALA A 853 46.03 -16.15 -0.95
C ALA A 853 46.22 -17.69 -1.07
N SER A 854 45.80 -18.44 -0.04
CA SER A 854 45.84 -19.91 -0.04
C SER A 854 44.74 -20.48 -0.92
N ALA A 855 43.56 -19.91 -0.84
CA ALA A 855 42.40 -20.26 -1.66
C ALA A 855 42.71 -20.08 -3.16
N ASN A 856 43.30 -18.93 -3.54
CA ASN A 856 43.73 -18.68 -4.93
C ASN A 856 44.73 -19.68 -5.45
N LYS A 857 45.79 -19.96 -4.66
CA LYS A 857 46.79 -20.98 -5.06
C LYS A 857 46.13 -22.34 -5.27
N PHE A 858 45.21 -22.71 -4.42
CA PHE A 858 44.52 -23.99 -4.51
C PHE A 858 43.65 -24.07 -5.77
N VAL A 859 42.82 -23.04 -6.02
CA VAL A 859 41.94 -22.98 -7.20
C VAL A 859 42.75 -23.03 -8.50
N GLN A 860 43.85 -22.26 -8.58
CA GLN A 860 44.74 -22.28 -9.75
C GLN A 860 45.36 -23.69 -9.99
N ALA A 861 45.79 -24.36 -8.92
CA ALA A 861 46.36 -25.71 -9.02
C ALA A 861 45.32 -26.79 -9.43
N GLN A 862 44.02 -26.54 -9.14
CA GLN A 862 42.94 -27.47 -9.41
C GLN A 862 42.07 -27.08 -10.63
N ARG A 863 42.44 -26.05 -11.37
CA ARG A 863 41.63 -25.49 -12.48
C ARG A 863 41.21 -26.57 -13.51
N ASP A 864 42.16 -27.39 -13.93
CA ASP A 864 41.91 -28.45 -14.95
C ASP A 864 40.93 -29.52 -14.45
N GLN A 865 40.81 -29.71 -13.12
CA GLN A 865 39.88 -30.65 -12.51
C GLN A 865 38.52 -30.02 -12.19
N LEU A 866 38.51 -28.73 -11.84
CA LEU A 866 37.30 -28.03 -11.51
C LEU A 866 36.45 -27.73 -12.73
N THR A 867 37.05 -27.30 -13.85
CA THR A 867 36.29 -26.92 -15.05
C THR A 867 35.38 -28.04 -15.58
N PRO A 868 35.84 -29.31 -15.76
CA PRO A 868 34.93 -30.38 -16.19
C PRO A 868 33.81 -30.69 -15.19
N ARG A 869 34.09 -30.50 -13.88
CA ARG A 869 33.09 -30.74 -12.82
C ARG A 869 32.02 -29.65 -12.77
N ILE A 870 32.36 -28.40 -13.08
CA ILE A 870 31.38 -27.31 -13.21
C ILE A 870 30.42 -27.68 -14.36
N ASN A 871 30.95 -28.09 -15.52
CA ASN A 871 30.11 -28.47 -16.66
C ASN A 871 29.24 -29.70 -16.34
N ALA A 872 29.81 -30.71 -15.65
CA ALA A 872 29.05 -31.88 -15.20
C ALA A 872 27.93 -31.51 -14.20
N GLY A 873 28.10 -30.47 -13.40
CA GLY A 873 27.06 -29.90 -12.52
C GLY A 873 25.87 -29.36 -13.31
N GLU A 874 26.13 -28.60 -14.37
CA GLU A 874 25.11 -28.09 -15.26
C GLU A 874 24.30 -29.22 -15.91
N GLU A 875 24.96 -30.25 -16.44
CA GLU A 875 24.29 -31.44 -17.00
C GLU A 875 23.36 -32.14 -15.99
N LYS A 876 23.70 -32.15 -14.71
CA LYS A 876 22.90 -32.77 -13.64
C LYS A 876 21.70 -31.92 -13.23
N ILE A 877 21.83 -30.60 -13.29
CA ILE A 877 20.77 -29.66 -12.88
C ILE A 877 19.79 -29.39 -14.02
N THR A 878 20.21 -29.48 -15.28
CA THR A 878 19.35 -29.25 -16.45
C THR A 878 18.00 -30.01 -16.40
N PRO A 879 17.94 -31.33 -16.04
CA PRO A 879 16.66 -32.03 -15.91
C PRO A 879 15.76 -31.42 -14.80
N ARG A 880 16.33 -31.03 -13.66
CA ARG A 880 15.59 -30.39 -12.54
C ARG A 880 15.07 -29.01 -12.94
N HIS A 881 15.86 -28.24 -13.68
CA HIS A 881 15.42 -26.98 -14.28
C HIS A 881 14.24 -27.21 -15.24
N ALA A 882 14.35 -28.16 -16.16
CA ALA A 882 13.28 -28.48 -17.11
C ALA A 882 11.98 -28.91 -16.39
N GLU A 883 12.09 -29.70 -15.34
CA GLU A 883 10.96 -30.11 -14.51
C GLU A 883 10.28 -28.90 -13.82
N ARG A 884 11.06 -27.97 -13.24
CA ARG A 884 10.55 -26.74 -12.63
C ARG A 884 9.84 -25.84 -13.64
N VAL A 885 10.41 -25.67 -14.84
CA VAL A 885 9.78 -24.89 -15.91
C VAL A 885 8.47 -25.55 -16.35
N ALA A 886 8.45 -26.87 -16.51
CA ALA A 886 7.24 -27.61 -16.87
C ALA A 886 6.15 -27.47 -15.79
N GLU A 887 6.54 -27.54 -14.51
CA GLU A 887 5.61 -27.33 -13.40
C GLU A 887 5.07 -25.88 -13.36
N ALA A 888 5.95 -24.89 -13.52
CA ALA A 888 5.55 -23.49 -13.60
C ALA A 888 4.52 -23.24 -14.71
N LYS A 889 4.73 -23.84 -15.90
CA LYS A 889 3.79 -23.77 -17.03
C LYS A 889 2.46 -24.44 -16.71
N ARG A 890 2.46 -25.61 -16.06
CA ARG A 890 1.22 -26.31 -15.66
C ARG A 890 0.43 -25.46 -14.66
N ARG A 891 1.09 -24.89 -13.63
CA ARG A 891 0.44 -24.05 -12.62
C ARG A 891 -0.13 -22.77 -13.23
N LEU A 892 0.67 -22.06 -14.05
CA LEU A 892 0.21 -20.85 -14.73
C LEU A 892 -1.02 -21.15 -15.63
N ALA A 893 -0.98 -22.23 -16.39
CA ALA A 893 -2.10 -22.63 -17.24
C ALA A 893 -3.33 -22.97 -16.40
N ALA A 894 -3.17 -23.78 -15.35
CA ALA A 894 -4.28 -24.17 -14.47
C ALA A 894 -4.95 -22.97 -13.81
N ASP A 895 -4.18 -22.09 -13.16
CA ASP A 895 -4.70 -20.90 -12.45
C ASP A 895 -5.42 -19.95 -13.43
N THR A 896 -4.83 -19.71 -14.62
CA THR A 896 -5.43 -18.82 -15.60
C THR A 896 -6.63 -19.45 -16.32
N ASP A 897 -6.64 -20.76 -16.59
CA ASP A 897 -7.79 -21.45 -17.19
C ASP A 897 -8.97 -21.54 -16.21
N GLU A 898 -8.71 -21.75 -14.91
CA GLU A 898 -9.73 -21.71 -13.85
C GLU A 898 -10.37 -20.33 -13.74
N GLU A 899 -9.56 -19.28 -13.71
CA GLU A 899 -10.06 -17.90 -13.61
C GLU A 899 -10.80 -17.48 -14.91
N LEU A 900 -10.32 -17.87 -16.09
CA LEU A 900 -11.02 -17.65 -17.35
C LEU A 900 -12.38 -18.36 -17.38
N ALA A 901 -12.46 -19.60 -16.91
CA ALA A 901 -13.73 -20.33 -16.82
C ALA A 901 -14.68 -19.65 -15.83
N ARG A 902 -14.20 -19.23 -14.68
CA ARG A 902 -14.95 -18.48 -13.66
C ARG A 902 -15.51 -17.16 -14.22
N LEU A 903 -14.64 -16.33 -14.82
CA LEU A 903 -15.05 -15.04 -15.37
C LEU A 903 -15.98 -15.19 -16.59
N THR A 904 -15.78 -16.21 -17.43
CA THR A 904 -16.66 -16.47 -18.57
C THR A 904 -18.07 -16.91 -18.10
N ALA A 905 -18.14 -17.78 -17.10
CA ALA A 905 -19.41 -18.17 -16.50
C ALA A 905 -20.11 -16.98 -15.83
N LEU A 906 -19.33 -16.15 -15.14
CA LEU A 906 -19.83 -14.94 -14.47
C LEU A 906 -20.32 -13.90 -15.50
N GLN A 907 -19.61 -13.69 -16.60
CA GLN A 907 -20.01 -12.76 -17.67
C GLN A 907 -21.38 -13.09 -18.26
N ALA A 908 -21.72 -14.38 -18.35
CA ALA A 908 -23.03 -14.80 -18.85
C ALA A 908 -24.20 -14.34 -17.98
N VAL A 909 -23.96 -14.05 -16.70
CA VAL A 909 -24.96 -13.68 -15.70
C VAL A 909 -24.74 -12.29 -15.11
N ASN A 910 -23.54 -11.76 -15.17
CA ASN A 910 -23.15 -10.45 -14.63
C ASN A 910 -22.49 -9.58 -15.72
N PRO A 911 -23.19 -8.55 -16.22
CA PRO A 911 -22.66 -7.68 -17.27
C PRO A 911 -21.53 -6.76 -16.83
N THR A 912 -21.14 -6.70 -15.55
CA THR A 912 -19.99 -5.94 -15.08
C THR A 912 -18.65 -6.62 -15.37
N VAL A 913 -18.65 -7.89 -15.80
CA VAL A 913 -17.44 -8.55 -16.28
C VAL A 913 -17.16 -8.09 -17.71
N ARG A 914 -16.13 -7.30 -17.89
CA ARG A 914 -15.80 -6.68 -19.18
C ARG A 914 -15.06 -7.66 -20.09
N ASP A 915 -15.30 -7.57 -21.40
CA ASP A 915 -14.55 -8.33 -22.41
C ASP A 915 -13.03 -8.09 -22.32
N SER A 916 -12.64 -6.86 -21.97
CA SER A 916 -11.24 -6.50 -21.77
C SER A 916 -10.54 -7.30 -20.67
N GLU A 917 -11.25 -7.69 -19.60
CA GLU A 917 -10.71 -8.52 -18.52
C GLU A 917 -10.37 -9.92 -19.03
N LEU A 918 -11.30 -10.53 -19.80
CA LEU A 918 -11.07 -11.86 -20.40
C LEU A 918 -9.93 -11.84 -21.42
N VAL A 919 -9.86 -10.78 -22.25
CA VAL A 919 -8.78 -10.60 -23.23
C VAL A 919 -7.44 -10.43 -22.53
N ALA A 920 -7.39 -9.60 -21.50
CA ALA A 920 -6.16 -9.37 -20.74
C ALA A 920 -5.65 -10.65 -20.07
N LEU A 921 -6.54 -11.45 -19.49
CA LEU A 921 -6.18 -12.73 -18.85
C LEU A 921 -5.70 -13.78 -19.88
N ARG A 922 -6.32 -13.85 -21.07
CA ARG A 922 -5.82 -14.70 -22.18
C ARG A 922 -4.44 -14.26 -22.62
N ASN A 923 -4.22 -12.96 -22.80
CA ASN A 923 -2.93 -12.42 -23.17
C ASN A 923 -1.86 -12.72 -22.10
N GLN A 924 -2.19 -12.56 -20.81
CA GLN A 924 -1.29 -12.90 -19.70
C GLN A 924 -0.90 -14.38 -19.75
N ARG A 925 -1.84 -15.28 -19.97
CA ARG A 925 -1.60 -16.72 -20.12
C ARG A 925 -0.65 -17.02 -21.29
N GLU A 926 -0.97 -16.52 -22.47
CA GLU A 926 -0.20 -16.79 -23.70
C GLU A 926 1.21 -16.23 -23.62
N GLN A 927 1.35 -14.97 -23.20
CA GLN A 927 2.66 -14.33 -23.02
C GLN A 927 3.47 -14.99 -21.90
N GLY A 928 2.84 -15.32 -20.76
CA GLY A 928 3.49 -15.99 -19.67
C GLY A 928 4.05 -17.36 -20.07
N LEU A 929 3.27 -18.18 -20.77
CA LEU A 929 3.74 -19.47 -21.30
C LEU A 929 4.90 -19.29 -22.29
N ALA A 930 4.80 -18.31 -23.20
CA ALA A 930 5.85 -18.02 -24.17
C ALA A 930 7.17 -17.53 -23.53
N MET A 931 7.07 -16.76 -22.41
CA MET A 931 8.25 -16.33 -21.67
C MET A 931 8.86 -17.49 -20.86
N LEU A 932 8.05 -18.34 -20.23
CA LEU A 932 8.53 -19.53 -19.53
C LEU A 932 9.27 -20.50 -20.47
N ASP A 933 8.90 -20.57 -21.77
CA ASP A 933 9.65 -21.33 -22.78
C ASP A 933 11.07 -20.80 -23.01
N LYS A 934 11.33 -19.54 -22.69
CA LYS A 934 12.65 -18.89 -22.80
C LYS A 934 13.43 -18.93 -21.48
N ALA A 935 12.89 -19.57 -20.44
CA ALA A 935 13.58 -19.67 -19.16
C ALA A 935 14.94 -20.34 -19.33
N ALA A 936 15.97 -19.73 -18.74
CA ALA A 936 17.36 -20.18 -18.81
C ALA A 936 17.86 -20.65 -17.44
N LEU A 937 18.80 -21.58 -17.46
CA LEU A 937 19.55 -22.00 -16.28
C LEU A 937 20.79 -21.13 -16.14
N ARG A 938 20.94 -20.44 -15.03
CA ARG A 938 22.11 -19.59 -14.75
C ARG A 938 22.90 -20.15 -13.57
N LEU A 939 24.24 -20.25 -13.74
CA LEU A 939 25.16 -20.56 -12.64
C LEU A 939 25.36 -19.30 -11.79
N GLU A 940 24.75 -19.30 -10.62
CA GLU A 940 24.72 -18.16 -9.70
C GLU A 940 25.97 -18.07 -8.84
N ALA A 941 26.37 -19.19 -8.24
CA ALA A 941 27.51 -19.19 -7.33
C ALA A 941 28.23 -20.54 -7.31
N ILE A 942 29.55 -20.48 -6.98
CA ILE A 942 30.45 -21.65 -6.85
C ILE A 942 31.15 -21.62 -5.50
N ARG A 943 31.09 -22.71 -4.76
CA ARG A 943 31.87 -22.90 -3.55
C ARG A 943 32.74 -24.17 -3.66
N VAL A 944 34.05 -23.99 -3.49
CA VAL A 944 35.02 -25.09 -3.49
C VAL A 944 35.32 -25.48 -2.05
N LEU A 945 35.11 -26.74 -1.69
CA LEU A 945 35.25 -27.24 -0.33
C LEU A 945 36.40 -28.26 -0.31
N VAL A 946 37.31 -28.08 0.63
CA VAL A 946 38.49 -28.96 0.78
C VAL A 946 38.46 -29.63 2.15
N ALA A 947 38.50 -30.96 2.23
CA ALA A 947 38.58 -31.68 3.48
C ALA A 947 39.98 -31.44 4.12
N GLY A 948 39.96 -30.92 5.36
CA GLY A 948 41.16 -30.63 6.16
C GLY A 948 41.63 -31.82 7.00
#